data_218954d454648111853ca2dd4ef91f99
#
_entry.id   218954d454648111853ca2dd4ef91f99
#
_cell.length_a   1.000
_cell.length_b   1.000
_cell.length_c   1.000
_cell.angle_alpha   90.00
_cell.angle_beta   90.00
_cell.angle_gamma   90.00
#
_symmetry.space_group_name_H-M   'P 1'
#
loop_
_entity.id
_entity.type
_entity.pdbx_description
1 polymer ?
#
loop_
_entity_poly.entity_id
_entity_poly.type
_entity_poly.pdbx_seq_one_letter_code
_entity_poly.pdbx_strand_id
1 'polypeptide(L)'
;MASDVDTADGETVILNCIDSDGSKLDGDHEEIVISTAEVSQWDLTSLSHRPIIKIKANRQRQIIFSAHSAVFVLSRTIEWKFQASLFFGVDKLLLVCQSWLEYVTSEVSIWPPQLCLEDLVHIWDYGRENAIDFIPQLTGYLARNFIWMASCDSFHNVPFELLLSCVKQPCLTVDSEKHLCDAILLWLAANTNPSDRLSSTGDARPEILTEIRTSLLSLPFAAGKRRCPFFSKFAERSVVAICSLAASRTFILADILGGGDCNQLRIHLTEYTKILDLSGCPQINLPLLLLNMLPSSNNLDKLLMKKLNQLSLKLEHHMDISRISWETFPVLTFEAVQVVDVSNCPMLHLEAAIEFFSKSFPSLTTLKAAYILTFKTMKLYQLLQRCPLLSDIDLTVDSTPVIPAKVSVISSFPAVMLQISTSPNDEIRPDVPAFHFSRQLSNITKLILEGRTDFYDSDLQNIAECCPSLCCINLNACTSITDSGISILVLKCVELHSIFACDTSFGHNCVLSLCRNISRLDAVAMKMADNTNSLAYKLQILHIGGCKGINETSLLELISQTQRIRSLCLRETQLVDNCLYKFSGSSLEMLDVSDTKVSCHAVGHVVRGNPLLKCLIARGCRHLLQEENDILGNSPVLYYELGKSCNLEEISLGWGFSFFSLEALRPAIKMLRTFIVGLGGSLGKDGLKLVPTFCPWLETLILYFQVVSDSVVRNILETLKNLQVLALCYCFGEISSLIFQSSAPRLRKLKLERVSTQMTNDDLLILSRNCMNLTELSLVGCKRLNSESQDTISNGWPGLISLHLEDCGEVTAQGVTSLMNCQALEDLLLRHNGLGIDRNFIIRAASRMPLLRKVAVDVCDAKDGDFDLPDFPDRNFLHIVKIARCNLKRRTLGSTKSGTCTTPVHAETLILTWDSRKLSRTVVKERL
;
A
#
# COMPACT_ATOMS: atom_id res chain seq x y z
N MET A 1 -9.44 -18.38 47.99
CA MET A 1 -10.47 -17.42 48.40
C MET A 1 -11.38 -17.28 47.20
N ALA A 2 -12.48 -18.00 47.24
CA ALA A 2 -13.56 -17.93 46.28
C ALA A 2 -14.40 -16.71 46.69
N SER A 3 -14.65 -15.83 45.75
CA SER A 3 -15.67 -14.79 45.90
C SER A 3 -16.76 -15.10 44.88
N ASP A 4 -17.94 -15.32 45.45
CA ASP A 4 -19.19 -15.52 44.76
C ASP A 4 -19.41 -14.49 43.66
N VAL A 5 -19.68 -14.99 42.46
CA VAL A 5 -20.22 -14.18 41.37
C VAL A 5 -21.71 -14.52 41.30
N ASP A 6 -22.55 -13.54 41.69
CA ASP A 6 -23.98 -13.58 41.54
C ASP A 6 -24.38 -14.01 40.12
N THR A 7 -25.08 -15.06 40.00
CA THR A 7 -25.80 -15.51 38.80
C THR A 7 -26.94 -14.52 38.57
N ALA A 8 -26.75 -13.61 37.63
CA ALA A 8 -27.84 -12.80 37.13
C ALA A 8 -28.91 -13.70 36.49
N ASP A 9 -30.13 -13.63 37.05
CA ASP A 9 -31.31 -14.31 36.51
C ASP A 9 -31.49 -13.98 35.03
N GLY A 10 -31.40 -15.01 34.18
CA GLY A 10 -31.65 -14.87 32.77
C GLY A 10 -33.07 -14.39 32.50
N GLU A 11 -33.25 -13.23 31.90
CA GLU A 11 -34.55 -12.73 31.49
C GLU A 11 -35.22 -13.74 30.56
N THR A 12 -36.29 -14.30 31.02
CA THR A 12 -37.15 -15.23 30.28
C THR A 12 -38.18 -14.41 29.53
N VAL A 13 -38.00 -14.25 28.20
CA VAL A 13 -39.00 -13.60 27.35
C VAL A 13 -40.12 -14.60 27.06
N ILE A 14 -41.28 -14.40 27.66
CA ILE A 14 -42.50 -15.16 27.34
C ILE A 14 -43.23 -14.45 26.21
N LEU A 15 -43.17 -14.99 25.01
CA LEU A 15 -43.99 -14.53 23.90
C LEU A 15 -45.43 -14.96 24.10
N ASN A 16 -46.29 -14.10 24.63
CA ASN A 16 -47.73 -14.32 24.66
C ASN A 16 -48.28 -14.07 23.25
N CYS A 17 -48.89 -15.07 22.67
CA CYS A 17 -49.65 -14.91 21.44
C CYS A 17 -50.91 -14.08 21.71
N ILE A 18 -51.05 -12.94 21.05
CA ILE A 18 -52.23 -12.10 21.05
C ILE A 18 -52.86 -12.31 19.66
N ASP A 19 -54.12 -12.67 19.61
CA ASP A 19 -54.90 -12.74 18.35
C ASP A 19 -55.11 -11.29 17.80
N SER A 20 -55.46 -11.20 16.52
CA SER A 20 -55.70 -9.95 15.81
C SER A 20 -56.69 -8.99 16.48
N ASP A 21 -57.46 -9.49 17.43
CA ASP A 21 -58.50 -8.74 18.18
C ASP A 21 -58.05 -8.38 19.62
N GLY A 22 -56.81 -8.65 20.02
CA GLY A 22 -56.26 -8.22 21.31
C GLY A 22 -56.75 -9.01 22.56
N SER A 23 -57.38 -10.18 22.39
CA SER A 23 -57.87 -11.04 23.49
C SER A 23 -56.87 -12.13 23.83
N LYS A 24 -56.57 -12.30 25.13
CA LYS A 24 -55.80 -13.45 25.63
C LYS A 24 -56.63 -14.73 25.46
N LEU A 25 -56.05 -15.74 24.83
CA LEU A 25 -56.60 -17.09 24.80
C LEU A 25 -56.33 -17.77 26.16
N ASP A 26 -57.36 -17.85 27.02
CA ASP A 26 -57.36 -18.68 28.22
C ASP A 26 -57.65 -20.13 27.82
N GLY A 27 -56.65 -20.97 27.92
CA GLY A 27 -56.78 -22.43 27.79
C GLY A 27 -55.63 -23.10 28.56
N ASP A 28 -55.97 -24.08 29.42
CA ASP A 28 -55.05 -24.87 30.26
C ASP A 28 -53.81 -25.32 29.45
N HIS A 29 -52.63 -24.84 29.81
CA HIS A 29 -51.37 -25.20 29.22
C HIS A 29 -50.52 -25.97 30.25
N GLU A 30 -50.23 -27.25 29.99
CA GLU A 30 -49.18 -27.98 30.69
C GLU A 30 -47.78 -27.54 30.17
N GLU A 31 -46.92 -27.16 31.11
CA GLU A 31 -45.56 -26.77 30.85
C GLU A 31 -44.67 -28.03 30.86
N ILE A 32 -44.13 -28.43 29.70
CA ILE A 32 -43.19 -29.55 29.62
C ILE A 32 -41.77 -28.92 29.62
N VAL A 33 -41.03 -29.19 30.69
CA VAL A 33 -39.63 -28.80 30.83
C VAL A 33 -38.78 -29.94 30.27
N ILE A 34 -38.07 -29.69 29.16
CA ILE A 34 -37.05 -30.63 28.63
C ILE A 34 -35.83 -30.55 29.54
N SER A 35 -35.33 -31.67 30.03
CA SER A 35 -34.16 -31.71 30.92
C SER A 35 -32.90 -31.29 30.18
N THR A 36 -31.99 -30.60 30.89
CA THR A 36 -30.72 -30.16 30.41
C THR A 36 -29.80 -31.26 29.86
N ALA A 37 -30.12 -32.54 30.10
CA ALA A 37 -29.34 -33.69 29.64
C ALA A 37 -29.50 -33.95 28.11
N GLU A 38 -30.62 -33.56 27.49
CA GLU A 38 -30.85 -33.72 26.05
C GLU A 38 -30.22 -32.57 25.21
N VAL A 39 -29.82 -31.48 25.86
CA VAL A 39 -29.18 -30.32 25.25
C VAL A 39 -27.63 -30.46 25.25
N SER A 40 -27.07 -31.52 25.83
CA SER A 40 -25.65 -31.77 26.01
C SER A 40 -24.86 -32.07 24.71
N GLN A 41 -25.56 -32.24 23.56
CA GLN A 41 -24.90 -32.31 22.25
C GLN A 41 -24.53 -30.94 21.65
N TRP A 42 -24.83 -29.86 22.36
CA TRP A 42 -24.66 -28.49 21.88
C TRP A 42 -23.63 -27.80 22.77
N ASP A 43 -22.62 -27.22 22.19
CA ASP A 43 -21.63 -26.47 22.95
C ASP A 43 -22.24 -25.15 23.48
N LEU A 44 -22.85 -25.27 24.67
CA LEU A 44 -23.57 -24.18 25.35
C LEU A 44 -22.65 -23.24 26.14
N THR A 45 -21.35 -23.52 26.21
CA THR A 45 -20.40 -22.72 27.05
C THR A 45 -20.23 -21.31 26.60
N SER A 46 -20.45 -21.01 25.29
CA SER A 46 -20.40 -19.64 24.71
C SER A 46 -21.74 -18.88 24.80
N LEU A 47 -22.81 -19.50 25.26
CA LEU A 47 -24.20 -18.99 25.17
C LEU A 47 -24.81 -18.57 26.52
N SER A 48 -24.05 -18.66 27.63
CA SER A 48 -24.53 -18.46 29.00
C SER A 48 -25.10 -17.07 29.33
N HIS A 49 -24.98 -16.09 28.45
CA HIS A 49 -25.40 -14.70 28.72
C HIS A 49 -26.49 -14.18 27.78
N ARG A 50 -27.19 -15.04 27.06
CA ARG A 50 -28.19 -14.60 26.06
C ARG A 50 -29.61 -15.06 26.45
N PRO A 51 -30.68 -14.28 26.15
CA PRO A 51 -32.04 -14.59 26.54
C PRO A 51 -32.53 -15.91 25.91
N ILE A 52 -33.25 -16.71 26.68
CA ILE A 52 -33.85 -17.98 26.24
C ILE A 52 -35.25 -17.71 25.69
N ILE A 53 -35.46 -18.05 24.43
CA ILE A 53 -36.78 -17.97 23.81
C ILE A 53 -37.54 -19.31 24.04
N LYS A 54 -38.64 -19.27 24.78
CA LYS A 54 -39.54 -20.44 24.98
C LYS A 54 -40.73 -20.35 24.02
N ILE A 55 -40.91 -21.34 23.17
CA ILE A 55 -42.00 -21.39 22.21
C ILE A 55 -42.93 -22.50 22.64
N LYS A 56 -44.23 -22.18 22.88
CA LYS A 56 -45.29 -23.15 23.24
C LYS A 56 -46.03 -23.56 21.98
N ALA A 57 -46.13 -24.85 21.73
CA ALA A 57 -46.93 -25.44 20.63
C ALA A 57 -48.24 -26.04 21.11
N ASN A 58 -49.30 -26.05 20.28
CA ASN A 58 -50.66 -26.44 20.65
C ASN A 58 -50.82 -27.96 20.79
N ARG A 59 -51.83 -28.37 21.54
CA ARG A 59 -52.09 -29.67 22.17
C ARG A 59 -52.04 -30.95 21.33
N GLN A 60 -51.87 -30.88 20.01
CA GLN A 60 -51.97 -32.13 19.22
C GLN A 60 -50.62 -32.73 18.76
N ARG A 61 -49.52 -32.05 18.87
CA ARG A 61 -48.19 -32.64 18.62
C ARG A 61 -47.18 -31.95 19.53
N GLN A 62 -46.69 -32.68 20.51
CA GLN A 62 -45.84 -32.23 21.58
C GLN A 62 -44.39 -32.07 21.11
N ILE A 63 -44.00 -30.92 20.58
CA ILE A 63 -42.61 -30.55 20.45
C ILE A 63 -42.45 -29.10 20.91
N ILE A 64 -41.85 -28.93 22.07
CA ILE A 64 -41.53 -27.62 22.65
C ILE A 64 -40.06 -27.34 22.36
N PHE A 65 -39.77 -26.27 21.67
CA PHE A 65 -38.42 -25.79 21.48
C PHE A 65 -38.13 -24.66 22.46
N SER A 66 -37.21 -24.91 23.38
CA SER A 66 -36.57 -23.86 24.18
C SER A 66 -35.18 -23.60 23.57
N ALA A 67 -34.96 -22.44 23.03
CA ALA A 67 -33.68 -22.11 22.41
C ALA A 67 -33.21 -20.74 22.88
N HIS A 68 -31.95 -20.64 23.20
CA HIS A 68 -31.29 -19.34 23.36
C HIS A 68 -31.44 -18.55 22.06
N SER A 69 -31.65 -17.23 22.14
CA SER A 69 -31.69 -16.35 20.95
C SER A 69 -30.43 -16.50 20.10
N ALA A 70 -29.31 -16.85 20.72
CA ALA A 70 -28.06 -17.15 20.04
C ALA A 70 -28.04 -18.51 19.34
N VAL A 71 -28.85 -19.46 19.72
CA VAL A 71 -29.00 -20.77 19.04
C VAL A 71 -29.83 -20.64 17.77
N PHE A 72 -30.65 -19.58 17.66
CA PHE A 72 -31.27 -19.21 16.39
C PHE A 72 -30.24 -18.66 15.39
N VAL A 73 -29.10 -18.17 15.89
CA VAL A 73 -28.04 -17.53 15.11
C VAL A 73 -27.03 -18.54 14.61
N LEU A 74 -26.83 -19.67 15.27
CA LEU A 74 -25.78 -20.61 14.93
C LEU A 74 -26.29 -21.77 14.07
N SER A 75 -25.95 -21.65 12.78
CA SER A 75 -25.78 -22.74 11.80
C SER A 75 -26.95 -23.69 11.46
N ARG A 76 -26.62 -24.87 11.06
CA ARG A 76 -27.49 -26.00 10.64
C ARG A 76 -28.78 -26.16 11.45
N THR A 77 -28.86 -25.58 12.62
CA THR A 77 -30.05 -25.59 13.48
C THR A 77 -31.18 -24.65 13.03
N ILE A 78 -30.87 -23.58 12.30
CA ILE A 78 -31.92 -22.70 11.74
C ILE A 78 -32.57 -23.36 10.55
N GLU A 79 -31.80 -23.96 9.65
CA GLU A 79 -32.30 -24.77 8.54
C GLU A 79 -33.22 -25.85 9.07
N TRP A 80 -32.78 -26.60 10.10
CA TRP A 80 -33.58 -27.64 10.72
C TRP A 80 -34.86 -27.10 11.39
N LYS A 81 -34.81 -25.93 12.01
CA LYS A 81 -35.99 -25.29 12.63
C LYS A 81 -36.96 -24.76 11.58
N PHE A 82 -36.47 -24.16 10.53
CA PHE A 82 -37.30 -23.81 9.38
C PHE A 82 -37.95 -25.05 8.76
N GLN A 83 -37.17 -26.09 8.49
CA GLN A 83 -37.70 -27.38 8.00
C GLN A 83 -38.70 -28.00 8.96
N ALA A 84 -38.38 -27.98 10.25
CA ALA A 84 -39.32 -28.52 11.28
C ALA A 84 -40.58 -27.66 11.37
N SER A 85 -40.52 -26.34 11.30
CA SER A 85 -41.69 -25.47 11.35
C SER A 85 -42.60 -25.66 10.15
N LEU A 86 -42.03 -25.85 8.96
CA LEU A 86 -42.80 -26.19 7.75
C LEU A 86 -43.38 -27.58 7.82
N PHE A 87 -42.57 -28.58 8.19
CA PHE A 87 -43.03 -29.98 8.27
C PHE A 87 -44.14 -30.17 9.31
N PHE A 88 -44.05 -29.44 10.43
CA PHE A 88 -45.08 -29.53 11.48
C PHE A 88 -46.17 -28.46 11.36
N GLY A 89 -46.14 -27.59 10.34
CA GLY A 89 -47.15 -26.57 10.14
C GLY A 89 -47.18 -25.51 11.25
N VAL A 90 -46.04 -25.18 11.83
CA VAL A 90 -45.93 -24.17 12.91
C VAL A 90 -45.66 -22.78 12.29
N ASP A 91 -46.70 -22.22 11.66
CA ASP A 91 -46.59 -20.92 10.97
C ASP A 91 -46.09 -19.80 11.87
N LYS A 92 -46.45 -19.82 13.15
CA LYS A 92 -45.97 -18.83 14.13
C LYS A 92 -44.44 -18.91 14.38
N LEU A 93 -43.82 -20.06 14.34
CA LEU A 93 -42.37 -20.22 14.46
C LEU A 93 -41.66 -19.69 13.19
N LEU A 94 -42.23 -19.95 12.03
CA LEU A 94 -41.73 -19.44 10.77
C LEU A 94 -41.72 -17.89 10.77
N LEU A 95 -42.84 -17.27 11.19
CA LEU A 95 -42.95 -15.82 11.31
C LEU A 95 -41.95 -15.23 12.29
N VAL A 96 -41.72 -15.86 13.45
CA VAL A 96 -40.72 -15.42 14.42
C VAL A 96 -39.32 -15.51 13.83
N CYS A 97 -38.99 -16.58 13.12
CA CYS A 97 -37.69 -16.71 12.46
C CYS A 97 -37.51 -15.65 11.35
N GLN A 98 -38.55 -15.37 10.57
CA GLN A 98 -38.57 -14.33 9.57
C GLN A 98 -38.35 -12.93 10.19
N SER A 99 -39.16 -12.58 11.19
CA SER A 99 -39.05 -11.27 11.88
C SER A 99 -37.68 -11.06 12.54
N TRP A 100 -37.10 -12.12 13.09
CA TRP A 100 -35.77 -12.08 13.64
C TRP A 100 -34.72 -11.88 12.53
N LEU A 101 -34.82 -12.61 11.41
CA LEU A 101 -33.90 -12.46 10.28
C LEU A 101 -34.01 -11.05 9.68
N GLU A 102 -35.24 -10.53 9.53
CA GLU A 102 -35.50 -9.14 9.11
C GLU A 102 -34.84 -8.14 10.05
N TYR A 103 -34.92 -8.34 11.35
CA TYR A 103 -34.26 -7.48 12.33
C TYR A 103 -32.73 -7.53 12.19
N VAL A 104 -32.14 -8.74 12.10
CA VAL A 104 -30.68 -8.92 12.01
C VAL A 104 -30.14 -8.43 10.68
N THR A 105 -30.93 -8.54 9.60
CA THR A 105 -30.54 -8.05 8.27
C THR A 105 -30.96 -6.60 7.99
N SER A 106 -31.61 -5.94 8.97
CA SER A 106 -32.03 -4.54 8.87
C SER A 106 -30.82 -3.59 8.82
N GLU A 107 -31.07 -2.35 8.44
CA GLU A 107 -30.05 -1.29 8.36
C GLU A 107 -29.43 -0.95 9.73
N VAL A 108 -30.14 -1.26 10.82
CA VAL A 108 -29.70 -1.02 12.20
C VAL A 108 -28.71 -2.10 12.69
N SER A 109 -28.51 -3.17 11.92
CA SER A 109 -27.64 -4.26 12.32
C SER A 109 -26.17 -3.84 12.50
N ILE A 110 -25.55 -4.35 13.58
CA ILE A 110 -24.21 -3.99 14.02
C ILE A 110 -23.16 -4.59 13.05
N TRP A 111 -22.20 -3.81 12.64
CA TRP A 111 -21.01 -4.25 11.92
C TRP A 111 -19.87 -4.58 12.90
N PRO A 112 -19.08 -5.67 12.74
CA PRO A 112 -19.19 -6.73 11.72
C PRO A 112 -20.40 -7.64 11.92
N PRO A 113 -20.85 -8.35 10.88
CA PRO A 113 -21.96 -9.28 10.99
C PRO A 113 -21.73 -10.32 12.09
N GLN A 114 -22.75 -10.57 12.90
CA GLN A 114 -22.69 -11.57 13.97
C GLN A 114 -22.94 -13.01 13.47
N LEU A 115 -23.43 -13.15 12.23
CA LEU A 115 -23.73 -14.41 11.58
C LEU A 115 -22.52 -14.89 10.78
N CYS A 116 -22.29 -16.20 10.74
CA CYS A 116 -21.29 -16.74 9.84
C CYS A 116 -21.85 -16.83 8.40
N LEU A 117 -20.96 -16.75 7.41
CA LEU A 117 -21.36 -16.75 6.00
C LEU A 117 -22.00 -18.08 5.59
N GLU A 118 -21.50 -19.20 6.10
CA GLU A 118 -22.04 -20.53 5.81
C GLU A 118 -23.52 -20.63 6.19
N ASP A 119 -23.89 -20.13 7.38
CA ASP A 119 -25.28 -20.13 7.85
C ASP A 119 -26.19 -19.30 6.95
N LEU A 120 -25.70 -18.12 6.53
CA LEU A 120 -26.44 -17.25 5.61
C LEU A 120 -26.65 -17.90 4.25
N VAL A 121 -25.66 -18.62 3.75
CA VAL A 121 -25.79 -19.40 2.50
C VAL A 121 -26.83 -20.51 2.63
N HIS A 122 -26.81 -21.28 3.73
CA HIS A 122 -27.79 -22.31 3.99
C HIS A 122 -29.23 -21.76 4.12
N ILE A 123 -29.37 -20.61 4.79
CA ILE A 123 -30.69 -19.94 4.92
C ILE A 123 -31.17 -19.49 3.54
N TRP A 124 -30.26 -18.97 2.68
CA TRP A 124 -30.61 -18.55 1.34
C TRP A 124 -31.03 -19.73 0.45
N ASP A 125 -30.27 -20.83 0.44
CA ASP A 125 -30.60 -22.05 -0.32
C ASP A 125 -31.97 -22.59 0.08
N TYR A 126 -32.23 -22.69 1.40
CA TYR A 126 -33.51 -23.12 1.94
C TYR A 126 -34.65 -22.18 1.53
N GLY A 127 -34.45 -20.86 1.65
CA GLY A 127 -35.44 -19.85 1.26
C GLY A 127 -35.79 -19.91 -0.22
N ARG A 128 -34.80 -20.18 -1.06
CA ARG A 128 -35.01 -20.33 -2.52
C ARG A 128 -35.83 -21.57 -2.84
N GLU A 129 -35.53 -22.72 -2.23
CA GLU A 129 -36.25 -23.99 -2.46
C GLU A 129 -37.69 -23.92 -2.02
N ASN A 130 -38.00 -23.14 -0.98
CA ASN A 130 -39.34 -23.03 -0.40
C ASN A 130 -40.07 -21.73 -0.79
N ALA A 131 -39.52 -20.93 -1.76
CA ALA A 131 -40.10 -19.69 -2.26
C ALA A 131 -40.47 -18.67 -1.16
N ILE A 132 -39.60 -18.48 -0.19
CA ILE A 132 -39.84 -17.61 0.98
C ILE A 132 -39.47 -16.14 0.65
N ASP A 133 -40.29 -15.19 1.08
CA ASP A 133 -40.23 -13.77 0.67
C ASP A 133 -39.04 -12.98 1.24
N PHE A 134 -38.25 -13.50 2.17
CA PHE A 134 -37.10 -12.79 2.77
C PHE A 134 -35.81 -12.80 1.91
N ILE A 135 -35.73 -13.57 0.83
CA ILE A 135 -34.55 -13.69 -0.03
C ILE A 135 -34.00 -12.34 -0.51
N PRO A 136 -34.82 -11.39 -0.97
CA PRO A 136 -34.36 -10.08 -1.40
C PRO A 136 -33.67 -9.30 -0.27
N GLN A 137 -34.18 -9.39 0.96
CA GLN A 137 -33.60 -8.71 2.15
C GLN A 137 -32.24 -9.31 2.53
N LEU A 138 -32.14 -10.64 2.53
CA LEU A 138 -30.87 -11.33 2.78
C LEU A 138 -29.83 -11.03 1.71
N THR A 139 -30.23 -11.01 0.44
CA THR A 139 -29.35 -10.64 -0.68
C THR A 139 -28.90 -9.19 -0.55
N GLY A 140 -29.77 -8.26 -0.19
CA GLY A 140 -29.44 -6.86 0.08
C GLY A 140 -28.47 -6.72 1.28
N TYR A 141 -28.67 -7.50 2.34
CA TYR A 141 -27.78 -7.52 3.49
C TYR A 141 -26.37 -8.00 3.10
N LEU A 142 -26.25 -9.09 2.35
CA LEU A 142 -24.98 -9.61 1.86
C LEU A 142 -24.29 -8.61 0.90
N ALA A 143 -25.05 -7.94 0.05
CA ALA A 143 -24.54 -6.92 -0.85
C ALA A 143 -23.97 -5.71 -0.09
N ARG A 144 -24.63 -5.24 0.97
CA ARG A 144 -24.11 -4.16 1.84
C ARG A 144 -22.83 -4.58 2.58
N ASN A 145 -22.73 -5.87 2.93
CA ASN A 145 -21.59 -6.44 3.63
C ASN A 145 -20.65 -7.25 2.71
N PHE A 146 -20.59 -6.90 1.42
CA PHE A 146 -19.87 -7.67 0.41
C PHE A 146 -18.38 -7.85 0.74
N ILE A 147 -17.72 -6.82 1.27
CA ILE A 147 -16.29 -6.86 1.65
C ILE A 147 -16.07 -7.92 2.74
N TRP A 148 -16.95 -7.96 3.75
CA TRP A 148 -16.88 -8.98 4.78
C TRP A 148 -17.14 -10.37 4.19
N MET A 149 -18.17 -10.53 3.36
CA MET A 149 -18.50 -11.80 2.70
C MET A 149 -17.29 -12.32 1.90
N ALA A 150 -16.64 -11.45 1.11
CA ALA A 150 -15.47 -11.79 0.31
C ALA A 150 -14.22 -12.13 1.15
N SER A 151 -14.14 -11.66 2.40
CA SER A 151 -13.04 -11.95 3.32
C SER A 151 -13.19 -13.26 4.10
N CYS A 152 -14.37 -13.88 4.07
CA CYS A 152 -14.62 -15.15 4.76
C CYS A 152 -13.97 -16.32 4.03
N ASP A 153 -13.39 -17.26 4.77
CA ASP A 153 -12.79 -18.48 4.20
C ASP A 153 -13.80 -19.31 3.39
N SER A 154 -15.09 -19.27 3.78
CA SER A 154 -16.18 -19.96 3.10
C SER A 154 -16.74 -19.23 1.86
N PHE A 155 -16.17 -18.10 1.47
CA PHE A 155 -16.63 -17.33 0.31
C PHE A 155 -16.67 -18.15 -0.99
N HIS A 156 -15.74 -19.07 -1.17
CA HIS A 156 -15.69 -19.96 -2.33
C HIS A 156 -16.90 -20.91 -2.43
N ASN A 157 -17.62 -21.15 -1.32
CA ASN A 157 -18.82 -22.00 -1.28
C ASN A 157 -20.12 -21.25 -1.60
N VAL A 158 -20.07 -19.92 -1.77
CA VAL A 158 -21.25 -19.12 -2.10
C VAL A 158 -21.81 -19.55 -3.46
N PRO A 159 -23.13 -19.87 -3.56
CA PRO A 159 -23.77 -20.24 -4.82
C PRO A 159 -23.69 -19.11 -5.86
N PHE A 160 -23.55 -19.47 -7.14
CA PHE A 160 -23.44 -18.50 -8.24
C PHE A 160 -24.62 -17.53 -8.29
N GLU A 161 -25.83 -18.06 -8.18
CA GLU A 161 -27.04 -17.25 -8.22
C GLU A 161 -27.12 -16.24 -7.08
N LEU A 162 -26.66 -16.62 -5.89
CA LEU A 162 -26.57 -15.71 -4.74
C LEU A 162 -25.55 -14.61 -5.00
N LEU A 163 -24.33 -15.00 -5.43
CA LEU A 163 -23.27 -14.06 -5.73
C LEU A 163 -23.70 -13.07 -6.81
N LEU A 164 -24.28 -13.55 -7.92
CA LEU A 164 -24.77 -12.71 -9.02
C LEU A 164 -25.89 -11.78 -8.55
N SER A 165 -26.80 -12.28 -7.71
CA SER A 165 -27.89 -11.48 -7.13
C SER A 165 -27.34 -10.38 -6.21
N CYS A 166 -26.31 -10.67 -5.41
CA CYS A 166 -25.66 -9.67 -4.57
C CYS A 166 -24.96 -8.58 -5.40
N VAL A 167 -24.25 -8.98 -6.46
CA VAL A 167 -23.53 -8.02 -7.32
C VAL A 167 -24.48 -7.09 -8.08
N LYS A 168 -25.69 -7.55 -8.40
CA LYS A 168 -26.73 -6.74 -9.06
C LYS A 168 -27.50 -5.80 -8.14
N GLN A 169 -27.33 -5.93 -6.81
CA GLN A 169 -28.05 -5.07 -5.87
C GLN A 169 -27.58 -3.61 -5.95
N PRO A 170 -28.50 -2.65 -5.91
CA PRO A 170 -28.16 -1.22 -5.92
C PRO A 170 -27.40 -0.80 -4.64
N CYS A 171 -27.57 -1.53 -3.54
CA CYS A 171 -26.88 -1.32 -2.27
C CYS A 171 -25.53 -2.06 -2.16
N LEU A 172 -25.02 -2.61 -3.29
CA LEU A 172 -23.69 -3.23 -3.30
C LEU A 172 -22.63 -2.25 -2.83
N THR A 173 -21.98 -2.61 -1.72
CA THR A 173 -20.97 -1.77 -1.07
C THR A 173 -19.60 -2.41 -1.17
N VAL A 174 -18.69 -1.74 -1.86
CA VAL A 174 -17.30 -2.13 -2.08
C VAL A 174 -16.39 -0.91 -1.94
N ASP A 175 -15.16 -1.12 -1.52
CA ASP A 175 -14.18 -0.04 -1.37
C ASP A 175 -13.68 0.46 -2.74
N SER A 176 -13.63 -0.44 -3.72
CA SER A 176 -13.22 -0.14 -5.11
C SER A 176 -13.69 -1.22 -6.07
N GLU A 177 -13.76 -0.88 -7.34
CA GLU A 177 -14.06 -1.84 -8.42
C GLU A 177 -13.01 -2.95 -8.52
N LYS A 178 -11.76 -2.65 -8.14
CA LYS A 178 -10.68 -3.63 -8.03
C LYS A 178 -11.01 -4.72 -7.01
N HIS A 179 -11.52 -4.36 -5.82
CA HIS A 179 -11.87 -5.33 -4.77
C HIS A 179 -13.01 -6.24 -5.24
N LEU A 180 -14.03 -5.67 -5.87
CA LEU A 180 -15.12 -6.45 -6.46
C LEU A 180 -14.61 -7.45 -7.50
N CYS A 181 -13.82 -6.97 -8.46
CA CYS A 181 -13.26 -7.79 -9.52
C CYS A 181 -12.36 -8.90 -8.97
N ASP A 182 -11.48 -8.59 -8.02
CA ASP A 182 -10.56 -9.59 -7.44
C ASP A 182 -11.31 -10.66 -6.66
N ALA A 183 -12.33 -10.30 -5.88
CA ALA A 183 -13.22 -11.24 -5.20
C ALA A 183 -13.92 -12.19 -6.17
N ILE A 184 -14.52 -11.66 -7.24
CA ILE A 184 -15.17 -12.47 -8.29
C ILE A 184 -14.17 -13.41 -8.96
N LEU A 185 -12.96 -12.95 -9.29
CA LEU A 185 -11.93 -13.77 -9.91
C LEU A 185 -11.42 -14.88 -8.99
N LEU A 186 -11.30 -14.63 -7.68
CA LEU A 186 -10.95 -15.65 -6.69
C LEU A 186 -12.05 -16.71 -6.61
N TRP A 187 -13.31 -16.30 -6.58
CA TRP A 187 -14.45 -17.21 -6.57
C TRP A 187 -14.48 -18.07 -7.84
N LEU A 188 -14.31 -17.47 -9.03
CA LEU A 188 -14.24 -18.20 -10.32
C LEU A 188 -13.09 -19.20 -10.33
N ALA A 189 -11.91 -18.82 -9.82
CA ALA A 189 -10.74 -19.70 -9.77
C ALA A 189 -10.96 -20.92 -8.87
N ALA A 190 -11.72 -20.79 -7.80
CA ALA A 190 -12.07 -21.87 -6.89
C ALA A 190 -13.14 -22.82 -7.47
N ASN A 191 -14.11 -22.28 -8.23
CA ASN A 191 -15.28 -23.02 -8.71
C ASN A 191 -15.19 -23.52 -10.15
N THR A 192 -14.03 -23.38 -10.83
CA THR A 192 -13.84 -23.86 -12.21
C THR A 192 -13.00 -25.12 -12.22
N ASN A 193 -13.51 -26.19 -12.87
CA ASN A 193 -12.79 -27.45 -13.02
C ASN A 193 -11.48 -27.31 -13.79
N PRO A 194 -10.40 -28.03 -13.42
CA PRO A 194 -9.12 -27.97 -14.13
C PRO A 194 -9.20 -28.33 -15.62
N SER A 195 -10.14 -29.18 -16.02
CA SER A 195 -10.40 -29.59 -17.41
C SER A 195 -10.97 -28.46 -18.27
N ASP A 196 -11.80 -27.59 -17.68
CA ASP A 196 -12.42 -26.46 -18.40
C ASP A 196 -11.44 -25.29 -18.60
N ARG A 197 -10.33 -25.25 -17.83
CA ARG A 197 -9.26 -24.25 -17.97
C ARG A 197 -8.47 -24.36 -19.27
N LEU A 198 -8.50 -25.53 -19.93
CA LEU A 198 -7.77 -25.81 -21.17
C LEU A 198 -8.59 -25.58 -22.45
N SER A 199 -9.92 -25.50 -22.32
CA SER A 199 -10.78 -25.20 -23.47
C SER A 199 -10.85 -23.68 -23.67
N SER A 200 -10.18 -23.20 -24.72
CA SER A 200 -10.10 -21.79 -25.11
C SER A 200 -11.45 -21.15 -25.56
N THR A 201 -12.57 -21.84 -25.38
CA THR A 201 -13.91 -21.45 -25.86
C THR A 201 -14.95 -21.25 -24.76
N GLY A 202 -14.60 -21.49 -23.51
CA GLY A 202 -15.55 -21.33 -22.39
C GLY A 202 -15.34 -20.02 -21.64
N ASP A 203 -16.05 -18.94 -21.99
CA ASP A 203 -16.26 -17.83 -21.07
C ASP A 203 -17.05 -18.39 -19.87
N ALA A 204 -16.34 -18.81 -18.83
CA ALA A 204 -16.96 -19.32 -17.61
C ALA A 204 -17.80 -18.19 -16.98
N ARG A 205 -19.12 -18.26 -17.19
CA ARG A 205 -20.11 -17.38 -16.60
C ARG A 205 -19.89 -15.88 -16.91
N PRO A 206 -19.97 -15.47 -18.18
CA PRO A 206 -19.75 -14.09 -18.62
C PRO A 206 -20.71 -13.08 -17.92
N GLU A 207 -21.86 -13.55 -17.44
CA GLU A 207 -22.91 -12.73 -16.82
C GLU A 207 -22.41 -11.93 -15.61
N ILE A 208 -21.61 -12.55 -14.71
CA ILE A 208 -21.11 -11.83 -13.54
C ILE A 208 -19.98 -10.85 -13.89
N LEU A 209 -19.19 -11.18 -14.93
CA LEU A 209 -18.11 -10.32 -15.40
C LEU A 209 -18.62 -9.05 -16.11
N THR A 210 -19.83 -9.09 -16.68
CA THR A 210 -20.46 -7.92 -17.29
C THR A 210 -20.93 -6.88 -16.26
N GLU A 211 -21.15 -7.30 -15.01
CA GLU A 211 -21.52 -6.38 -13.93
C GLU A 211 -20.32 -5.57 -13.41
N ILE A 212 -19.08 -5.99 -13.72
CA ILE A 212 -17.85 -5.26 -13.36
C ILE A 212 -17.73 -4.01 -14.23
N ARG A 213 -17.54 -2.86 -13.60
CA ARG A 213 -17.32 -1.56 -14.25
C ARG A 213 -15.86 -1.44 -14.69
N THR A 214 -15.53 -2.13 -15.79
CA THR A 214 -14.16 -2.31 -16.27
C THR A 214 -13.42 -1.00 -16.53
N SER A 215 -14.12 0.09 -16.82
CA SER A 215 -13.56 1.44 -17.00
C SER A 215 -13.11 2.11 -15.71
N LEU A 216 -13.50 1.58 -14.54
CA LEU A 216 -13.17 2.11 -13.21
C LEU A 216 -12.13 1.27 -12.45
N LEU A 217 -11.59 0.23 -13.08
CA LEU A 217 -10.49 -0.54 -12.52
C LEU A 217 -9.21 0.30 -12.46
N SER A 218 -8.36 0.03 -11.47
CA SER A 218 -7.02 0.62 -11.46
C SER A 218 -6.17 0.03 -12.60
N LEU A 219 -5.38 0.87 -13.26
CA LEU A 219 -4.61 0.47 -14.44
C LEU A 219 -3.60 -0.66 -14.15
N PRO A 220 -2.85 -0.64 -13.02
CA PRO A 220 -1.94 -1.75 -12.70
C PRO A 220 -2.66 -3.07 -12.51
N PHE A 221 -3.83 -3.05 -11.90
CA PHE A 221 -4.64 -4.26 -11.72
C PHE A 221 -5.16 -4.79 -13.06
N ALA A 222 -5.81 -3.95 -13.86
CA ALA A 222 -6.35 -4.35 -15.17
C ALA A 222 -5.25 -4.90 -16.09
N ALA A 223 -4.10 -4.23 -16.17
CA ALA A 223 -2.96 -4.68 -16.96
C ALA A 223 -2.42 -6.03 -16.46
N GLY A 224 -2.30 -6.22 -15.13
CA GLY A 224 -1.85 -7.47 -14.53
C GLY A 224 -2.76 -8.66 -14.81
N LYS A 225 -4.06 -8.43 -14.98
CA LYS A 225 -5.05 -9.48 -15.27
C LYS A 225 -5.18 -9.84 -16.78
N ARG A 226 -4.42 -9.23 -17.69
CA ARG A 226 -4.42 -9.58 -19.12
C ARG A 226 -4.07 -11.04 -19.40
N ARG A 227 -3.34 -11.69 -18.52
CA ARG A 227 -3.01 -13.13 -18.61
C ARG A 227 -3.90 -14.03 -17.76
N CYS A 228 -4.93 -13.49 -17.10
CA CYS A 228 -5.89 -14.27 -16.34
C CYS A 228 -6.83 -15.04 -17.30
N PRO A 229 -6.92 -16.37 -17.22
CA PRO A 229 -7.73 -17.18 -18.16
C PRO A 229 -9.20 -16.74 -18.22
N PHE A 230 -9.77 -16.31 -17.08
CA PHE A 230 -11.18 -15.93 -16.96
C PHE A 230 -11.47 -14.47 -17.34
N PHE A 231 -10.43 -13.62 -17.37
CA PHE A 231 -10.62 -12.16 -17.45
C PHE A 231 -9.82 -11.50 -18.57
N SER A 232 -9.00 -12.22 -19.33
CA SER A 232 -8.06 -11.66 -20.31
C SER A 232 -8.72 -10.68 -21.30
N LYS A 233 -9.84 -11.05 -21.89
CA LYS A 233 -10.57 -10.20 -22.85
C LYS A 233 -11.15 -8.94 -22.19
N PHE A 234 -11.68 -9.07 -20.97
CA PHE A 234 -12.19 -7.94 -20.18
C PHE A 234 -11.04 -7.02 -19.76
N ALA A 235 -9.93 -7.59 -19.32
CA ALA A 235 -8.74 -6.84 -18.94
C ALA A 235 -8.18 -6.01 -20.11
N GLU A 236 -8.11 -6.58 -21.31
CA GLU A 236 -7.66 -5.87 -22.52
C GLU A 236 -8.58 -4.69 -22.85
N ARG A 237 -9.89 -4.91 -22.86
CA ARG A 237 -10.89 -3.85 -23.07
C ARG A 237 -10.78 -2.77 -21.98
N SER A 238 -10.62 -3.19 -20.74
CA SER A 238 -10.47 -2.30 -19.57
C SER A 238 -9.26 -1.38 -19.74
N VAL A 239 -8.08 -1.94 -20.04
CA VAL A 239 -6.86 -1.15 -20.23
C VAL A 239 -7.01 -0.15 -21.39
N VAL A 240 -7.60 -0.56 -22.52
CA VAL A 240 -7.85 0.33 -23.64
C VAL A 240 -8.80 1.46 -23.24
N ALA A 241 -9.89 1.16 -22.53
CA ALA A 241 -10.85 2.15 -22.06
C ALA A 241 -10.20 3.14 -21.06
N ILE A 242 -9.45 2.63 -20.09
CA ILE A 242 -8.74 3.45 -19.09
C ILE A 242 -7.74 4.39 -19.77
N CYS A 243 -6.90 3.88 -20.68
CA CYS A 243 -5.92 4.69 -21.39
C CYS A 243 -6.59 5.74 -22.31
N SER A 244 -7.70 5.38 -22.97
CA SER A 244 -8.47 6.31 -23.78
C SER A 244 -9.06 7.44 -22.94
N LEU A 245 -9.65 7.11 -21.78
CA LEU A 245 -10.18 8.10 -20.85
C LEU A 245 -9.08 9.01 -20.27
N ALA A 246 -7.92 8.44 -19.93
CA ALA A 246 -6.78 9.20 -19.44
C ALA A 246 -6.17 10.12 -20.52
N ALA A 247 -6.18 9.70 -21.79
CA ALA A 247 -5.66 10.48 -22.91
C ALA A 247 -6.65 11.53 -23.43
N SER A 248 -7.95 11.37 -23.19
CA SER A 248 -8.94 12.34 -23.65
C SER A 248 -8.90 13.60 -22.79
N ARG A 249 -8.47 14.69 -23.44
CA ARG A 249 -8.44 16.03 -22.84
C ARG A 249 -9.83 16.61 -22.70
N THR A 250 -10.68 16.37 -23.71
CA THR A 250 -12.08 16.69 -23.67
C THR A 250 -12.82 15.45 -23.19
N PHE A 251 -13.18 15.44 -21.92
CA PHE A 251 -14.16 14.49 -21.44
C PHE A 251 -15.49 14.82 -22.14
N ILE A 252 -15.65 14.28 -23.36
CA ILE A 252 -16.87 14.42 -24.11
C ILE A 252 -17.90 13.50 -23.46
N LEU A 253 -18.42 13.93 -22.31
CA LEU A 253 -19.61 13.33 -21.69
C LEU A 253 -20.74 13.16 -22.73
N ALA A 254 -20.80 14.04 -23.72
CA ALA A 254 -21.78 13.99 -24.79
C ALA A 254 -21.61 12.74 -25.69
N ASP A 255 -20.41 12.32 -26.05
CA ASP A 255 -20.17 11.11 -26.86
C ASP A 255 -20.40 9.83 -26.06
N ILE A 256 -20.07 9.86 -24.75
CA ILE A 256 -20.31 8.73 -23.85
C ILE A 256 -21.80 8.60 -23.53
N LEU A 257 -22.53 9.72 -23.34
CA LEU A 257 -23.96 9.73 -23.07
C LEU A 257 -24.81 9.61 -24.35
N GLY A 258 -24.24 9.84 -25.52
CA GLY A 258 -24.92 9.74 -26.84
C GLY A 258 -25.19 8.30 -27.29
N GLY A 259 -24.69 7.29 -26.63
CA GLY A 259 -24.88 5.87 -27.00
C GLY A 259 -24.15 4.85 -26.14
N GLY A 260 -23.36 5.29 -25.15
CA GLY A 260 -22.60 4.42 -24.24
C GLY A 260 -23.34 4.14 -22.94
N ASP A 261 -23.06 2.98 -22.36
CA ASP A 261 -23.58 2.59 -21.04
C ASP A 261 -22.93 3.45 -19.93
N CYS A 262 -23.66 4.47 -19.47
CA CYS A 262 -23.22 5.35 -18.38
C CYS A 262 -22.90 4.60 -17.08
N ASN A 263 -23.42 3.37 -16.91
CA ASN A 263 -23.18 2.56 -15.72
C ASN A 263 -21.72 2.18 -15.60
N GLN A 264 -21.01 2.01 -16.71
CA GLN A 264 -19.57 1.70 -16.72
C GLN A 264 -18.66 2.82 -16.16
N LEU A 265 -19.20 4.02 -15.93
CA LEU A 265 -18.48 5.18 -15.38
C LEU A 265 -18.96 5.57 -13.98
N ARG A 266 -19.94 4.86 -13.44
CA ARG A 266 -20.47 5.13 -12.11
C ARG A 266 -19.75 4.30 -11.06
N ILE A 267 -19.15 4.97 -10.08
CA ILE A 267 -18.52 4.35 -8.92
C ILE A 267 -19.60 3.72 -8.04
N HIS A 268 -19.30 2.58 -7.39
CA HIS A 268 -20.18 1.98 -6.38
C HIS A 268 -20.14 2.80 -5.08
N LEU A 269 -20.85 3.92 -5.08
CA LEU A 269 -21.06 4.75 -3.90
C LEU A 269 -22.47 4.52 -3.37
N THR A 270 -22.56 4.05 -2.13
CA THR A 270 -23.80 3.82 -1.40
C THR A 270 -23.78 4.61 -0.08
N GLU A 271 -24.92 4.72 0.59
CA GLU A 271 -24.99 5.28 1.94
C GLU A 271 -24.19 4.51 3.00
N TYR A 272 -23.78 3.26 2.70
CA TYR A 272 -22.99 2.39 3.55
C TYR A 272 -21.48 2.43 3.24
N THR A 273 -21.06 3.07 2.17
CA THR A 273 -19.67 3.13 1.72
C THR A 273 -18.82 3.91 2.74
N LYS A 274 -17.86 3.24 3.40
CA LYS A 274 -16.93 3.85 4.37
C LYS A 274 -15.60 4.25 3.75
N ILE A 275 -15.15 3.48 2.78
CA ILE A 275 -13.87 3.68 2.09
C ILE A 275 -14.13 3.85 0.60
N LEU A 276 -13.55 4.88 0.01
CA LEU A 276 -13.52 5.10 -1.43
C LEU A 276 -12.07 5.01 -1.91
N ASP A 277 -11.69 3.87 -2.48
CA ASP A 277 -10.35 3.64 -3.04
C ASP A 277 -10.37 3.75 -4.57
N LEU A 278 -9.80 4.84 -5.08
CA LEU A 278 -9.60 5.13 -6.49
C LEU A 278 -8.10 5.14 -6.85
N SER A 279 -7.26 4.58 -6.00
CA SER A 279 -5.81 4.61 -6.17
C SER A 279 -5.35 3.91 -7.46
N GLY A 280 -4.37 4.53 -8.16
CA GLY A 280 -3.84 4.01 -9.41
C GLY A 280 -4.81 4.05 -10.60
N CYS A 281 -5.80 4.96 -10.56
CA CYS A 281 -6.80 5.17 -11.61
C CYS A 281 -6.49 6.45 -12.40
N PRO A 282 -5.69 6.39 -13.48
CA PRO A 282 -5.32 7.59 -14.23
C PRO A 282 -6.49 8.24 -14.97
N GLN A 283 -7.59 7.52 -15.20
CA GLN A 283 -8.82 8.03 -15.81
C GLN A 283 -9.64 8.92 -14.88
N ILE A 284 -9.36 8.89 -13.58
CA ILE A 284 -10.11 9.70 -12.62
C ILE A 284 -9.73 11.17 -12.76
N ASN A 285 -10.70 11.95 -13.17
CA ASN A 285 -10.63 13.40 -13.28
C ASN A 285 -11.82 14.06 -12.57
N LEU A 286 -11.81 15.38 -12.47
CA LEU A 286 -12.85 16.11 -11.77
C LEU A 286 -14.26 15.95 -12.37
N PRO A 287 -14.45 16.00 -13.71
CA PRO A 287 -15.76 15.73 -14.32
C PRO A 287 -16.32 14.34 -14.01
N LEU A 288 -15.45 13.28 -14.00
CA LEU A 288 -15.87 11.93 -13.65
C LEU A 288 -16.31 11.83 -12.18
N LEU A 289 -15.58 12.46 -11.26
CA LEU A 289 -15.98 12.50 -9.85
C LEU A 289 -17.31 13.21 -9.68
N LEU A 290 -17.51 14.34 -10.34
CA LEU A 290 -18.77 15.07 -10.31
C LEU A 290 -19.93 14.24 -10.81
N LEU A 291 -19.78 13.53 -11.94
CA LEU A 291 -20.80 12.63 -12.47
C LEU A 291 -21.27 11.63 -11.41
N ASN A 292 -20.36 11.17 -10.55
CA ASN A 292 -20.65 10.19 -9.51
C ASN A 292 -21.29 10.80 -8.25
N MET A 293 -21.09 12.09 -8.03
CA MET A 293 -21.65 12.82 -6.89
C MET A 293 -22.97 13.53 -7.21
N LEU A 294 -23.45 13.41 -8.45
CA LEU A 294 -24.72 14.00 -8.87
C LEU A 294 -25.84 12.95 -8.82
N PRO A 295 -27.09 13.36 -8.54
CA PRO A 295 -28.26 12.48 -8.56
C PRO A 295 -28.40 11.73 -9.89
N SER A 296 -28.75 10.43 -9.82
CA SER A 296 -29.05 9.60 -10.98
C SER A 296 -30.44 9.94 -11.50
N SER A 297 -30.59 11.04 -12.23
CA SER A 297 -31.83 11.25 -13.01
C SER A 297 -31.63 10.73 -14.43
N ASN A 298 -32.59 9.97 -14.97
CA ASN A 298 -32.56 9.46 -16.34
C ASN A 298 -32.57 10.61 -17.39
N ASN A 299 -32.77 11.84 -16.96
CA ASN A 299 -32.64 13.08 -17.71
C ASN A 299 -31.62 13.98 -16.95
N LEU A 300 -30.33 13.68 -17.05
CA LEU A 300 -29.30 14.65 -16.69
C LEU A 300 -29.62 15.95 -17.49
N ASP A 301 -29.98 16.99 -16.75
CA ASP A 301 -30.43 18.26 -17.33
C ASP A 301 -29.37 18.73 -18.35
N LYS A 302 -29.78 18.98 -19.59
CA LYS A 302 -28.89 19.48 -20.66
C LYS A 302 -28.06 20.68 -20.20
N LEU A 303 -28.58 21.45 -19.23
CA LEU A 303 -27.88 22.56 -18.60
C LEU A 303 -26.71 22.08 -17.74
N LEU A 304 -26.87 21.00 -16.96
CA LEU A 304 -25.85 20.41 -16.11
C LEU A 304 -24.72 19.82 -16.96
N MET A 305 -25.07 19.15 -18.06
CA MET A 305 -24.11 18.63 -19.02
C MET A 305 -23.29 19.75 -19.68
N LYS A 306 -23.95 20.85 -20.06
CA LYS A 306 -23.27 22.03 -20.59
C LYS A 306 -22.30 22.63 -19.58
N LYS A 307 -22.68 22.68 -18.28
CA LYS A 307 -21.79 23.13 -17.18
C LYS A 307 -20.59 22.20 -16.97
N LEU A 308 -20.80 20.88 -17.01
CA LEU A 308 -19.71 19.90 -16.90
C LEU A 308 -18.72 20.02 -18.06
N ASN A 309 -19.22 20.16 -19.29
CA ASN A 309 -18.35 20.39 -20.46
C ASN A 309 -17.60 21.73 -20.37
N GLN A 310 -18.25 22.80 -19.90
CA GLN A 310 -17.59 24.09 -19.68
C GLN A 310 -16.52 24.00 -18.58
N LEU A 311 -16.75 23.18 -17.54
CA LEU A 311 -15.79 22.91 -16.49
C LEU A 311 -14.57 22.18 -17.05
N SER A 312 -14.77 21.14 -17.85
CA SER A 312 -13.72 20.40 -18.53
C SER A 312 -12.84 21.33 -19.36
N LEU A 313 -13.44 22.16 -20.21
CA LEU A 313 -12.72 23.13 -21.04
C LEU A 313 -11.92 24.16 -20.22
N LYS A 314 -12.47 24.62 -19.08
CA LYS A 314 -11.77 25.56 -18.19
C LYS A 314 -10.56 24.90 -17.52
N LEU A 315 -10.66 23.64 -17.12
CA LEU A 315 -9.57 22.85 -16.54
C LEU A 315 -8.44 22.64 -17.57
N GLU A 316 -8.79 22.40 -18.82
CA GLU A 316 -7.81 22.28 -19.93
C GLU A 316 -7.00 23.56 -20.19
N HIS A 317 -7.66 24.70 -20.10
CA HIS A 317 -7.02 25.99 -20.35
C HIS A 317 -6.35 26.59 -19.10
N HIS A 318 -6.14 25.82 -18.03
CA HIS A 318 -5.56 26.29 -16.77
C HIS A 318 -6.18 27.59 -16.24
N MET A 319 -7.47 27.78 -16.53
CA MET A 319 -8.22 28.95 -16.04
C MET A 319 -8.40 28.82 -14.53
N ASP A 320 -8.38 29.96 -13.87
CA ASP A 320 -8.52 30.05 -12.42
C ASP A 320 -9.81 29.34 -11.91
N ILE A 321 -9.61 28.18 -11.29
CA ILE A 321 -10.68 27.31 -10.79
C ILE A 321 -11.46 28.01 -9.65
N SER A 322 -10.84 28.98 -8.96
CA SER A 322 -11.47 29.73 -7.87
C SER A 322 -12.69 30.54 -8.33
N ARG A 323 -12.83 30.78 -9.63
CA ARG A 323 -13.97 31.53 -10.22
C ARG A 323 -15.17 30.64 -10.58
N ILE A 324 -15.12 29.34 -10.31
CA ILE A 324 -16.22 28.43 -10.60
C ILE A 324 -17.19 28.49 -9.40
N SER A 325 -18.44 28.85 -9.67
CA SER A 325 -19.48 28.78 -8.64
C SER A 325 -19.93 27.34 -8.42
N TRP A 326 -19.30 26.69 -7.44
CA TRP A 326 -19.59 25.31 -7.05
C TRP A 326 -20.96 25.13 -6.38
N GLU A 327 -21.58 26.21 -5.94
CA GLU A 327 -22.91 26.21 -5.30
C GLU A 327 -24.01 25.78 -6.26
N THR A 328 -23.74 25.83 -7.55
CA THR A 328 -24.73 25.53 -8.59
C THR A 328 -24.90 24.05 -8.91
N PHE A 329 -24.09 23.16 -8.28
CA PHE A 329 -24.16 21.73 -8.47
C PHE A 329 -24.91 21.05 -7.31
N PRO A 330 -26.01 20.33 -7.57
CA PRO A 330 -26.72 19.54 -6.55
C PRO A 330 -25.93 18.27 -6.21
N VAL A 331 -24.99 18.37 -5.30
CA VAL A 331 -24.09 17.25 -4.93
C VAL A 331 -24.77 16.37 -3.90
N LEU A 332 -24.71 15.05 -4.08
CA LEU A 332 -25.17 14.05 -3.11
C LEU A 332 -24.23 14.00 -1.90
N THR A 333 -24.80 13.68 -0.76
CA THR A 333 -24.08 13.51 0.50
C THR A 333 -24.01 12.04 0.87
N PHE A 334 -22.82 11.55 1.19
CA PHE A 334 -22.53 10.18 1.63
C PHE A 334 -21.92 10.25 3.02
N GLU A 335 -22.77 10.18 4.04
CA GLU A 335 -22.38 10.43 5.45
C GLU A 335 -21.46 9.34 6.02
N ALA A 336 -21.50 8.13 5.46
CA ALA A 336 -20.70 7.00 5.94
C ALA A 336 -19.22 7.06 5.49
N VAL A 337 -18.89 7.86 4.44
CA VAL A 337 -17.53 7.90 3.88
C VAL A 337 -16.56 8.57 4.84
N GLN A 338 -15.61 7.79 5.34
CA GLN A 338 -14.56 8.21 6.27
C GLN A 338 -13.18 8.29 5.62
N VAL A 339 -12.91 7.45 4.60
CA VAL A 339 -11.61 7.35 3.96
C VAL A 339 -11.75 7.56 2.46
N VAL A 340 -10.95 8.47 1.90
CA VAL A 340 -10.83 8.67 0.45
C VAL A 340 -9.37 8.48 0.06
N ASP A 341 -9.11 7.56 -0.86
CA ASP A 341 -7.79 7.32 -1.44
C ASP A 341 -7.82 7.64 -2.94
N VAL A 342 -7.14 8.70 -3.32
CA VAL A 342 -6.95 9.15 -4.71
C VAL A 342 -5.47 9.15 -5.10
N SER A 343 -4.66 8.37 -4.39
CA SER A 343 -3.23 8.27 -4.65
C SER A 343 -2.96 7.80 -6.08
N ASN A 344 -1.92 8.36 -6.70
CA ASN A 344 -1.52 8.02 -8.06
C ASN A 344 -2.65 8.19 -9.11
N CYS A 345 -3.46 9.29 -8.96
CA CYS A 345 -4.45 9.74 -9.93
C CYS A 345 -3.96 11.03 -10.62
N PRO A 346 -3.08 10.94 -11.63
CA PRO A 346 -2.38 12.10 -12.18
C PRO A 346 -3.29 13.14 -12.86
N MET A 347 -4.48 12.71 -13.33
CA MET A 347 -5.45 13.59 -13.99
C MET A 347 -6.38 14.33 -13.03
N LEU A 348 -6.28 14.01 -11.71
CA LEU A 348 -7.13 14.63 -10.72
C LEU A 348 -6.59 15.99 -10.26
N HIS A 349 -7.37 17.04 -10.45
CA HIS A 349 -7.15 18.33 -9.82
C HIS A 349 -7.61 18.28 -8.36
N LEU A 350 -6.71 17.89 -7.45
CA LEU A 350 -7.03 17.68 -6.04
C LEU A 350 -7.62 18.93 -5.38
N GLU A 351 -7.10 20.13 -5.70
CA GLU A 351 -7.61 21.38 -5.16
C GLU A 351 -9.12 21.59 -5.42
N ALA A 352 -9.56 21.23 -6.63
CA ALA A 352 -10.96 21.33 -6.99
C ALA A 352 -11.79 20.16 -6.40
N ALA A 353 -11.19 18.95 -6.33
CA ALA A 353 -11.85 17.79 -5.73
C ALA A 353 -12.17 18.00 -4.26
N ILE A 354 -11.31 18.68 -3.51
CA ILE A 354 -11.51 19.02 -2.08
C ILE A 354 -12.82 19.78 -1.86
N GLU A 355 -13.20 20.67 -2.78
CA GLU A 355 -14.45 21.42 -2.69
C GLU A 355 -15.68 20.48 -2.66
N PHE A 356 -15.59 19.37 -3.42
CA PHE A 356 -16.64 18.36 -3.47
C PHE A 356 -16.56 17.41 -2.29
N PHE A 357 -15.35 16.96 -1.93
CA PHE A 357 -15.17 16.07 -0.80
C PHE A 357 -15.72 16.66 0.49
N SER A 358 -15.53 17.98 0.70
CA SER A 358 -16.08 18.67 1.87
C SER A 358 -17.61 18.70 1.92
N LYS A 359 -18.28 18.63 0.78
CA LYS A 359 -19.75 18.65 0.70
C LYS A 359 -20.33 17.24 0.67
N SER A 360 -19.68 16.34 -0.13
CA SER A 360 -20.20 14.98 -0.32
C SER A 360 -19.84 14.04 0.83
N PHE A 361 -18.74 14.30 1.55
CA PHE A 361 -18.22 13.41 2.59
C PHE A 361 -18.02 14.17 3.93
N PRO A 362 -19.12 14.52 4.63
CA PRO A 362 -19.03 15.30 5.86
C PRO A 362 -18.30 14.57 7.00
N SER A 363 -18.24 13.22 6.97
CA SER A 363 -17.56 12.38 7.95
C SER A 363 -16.12 12.01 7.56
N LEU A 364 -15.53 12.70 6.58
CA LEU A 364 -14.19 12.42 6.09
C LEU A 364 -13.13 12.62 7.18
N THR A 365 -12.45 11.54 7.57
CA THR A 365 -11.38 11.52 8.57
C THR A 365 -10.01 11.31 7.95
N THR A 366 -9.91 10.60 6.82
CA THR A 366 -8.64 10.24 6.19
C THR A 366 -8.64 10.56 4.70
N LEU A 367 -7.66 11.34 4.26
CA LEU A 367 -7.41 11.63 2.85
C LEU A 367 -6.02 11.16 2.44
N LYS A 368 -5.96 10.21 1.49
CA LYS A 368 -4.72 9.79 0.86
C LYS A 368 -4.67 10.32 -0.56
N ALA A 369 -3.64 11.09 -0.85
CA ALA A 369 -3.42 11.75 -2.14
C ALA A 369 -1.92 11.72 -2.51
N ALA A 370 -1.29 10.56 -2.28
CA ALA A 370 0.11 10.35 -2.61
C ALA A 370 0.35 10.45 -4.13
N TYR A 371 1.51 10.95 -4.50
CA TYR A 371 1.96 11.13 -5.90
C TYR A 371 1.15 12.14 -6.72
N ILE A 372 0.39 13.04 -6.08
CA ILE A 372 -0.28 14.17 -6.74
C ILE A 372 0.57 15.43 -6.55
N LEU A 373 1.36 15.80 -7.56
CA LEU A 373 2.29 16.94 -7.51
C LEU A 373 1.62 18.31 -7.71
N THR A 374 0.45 18.34 -8.32
CA THR A 374 -0.27 19.59 -8.63
C THR A 374 -0.83 20.29 -7.39
N PHE A 375 -0.86 19.60 -6.25
CA PHE A 375 -1.37 20.15 -5.00
C PHE A 375 -0.40 21.16 -4.39
N LYS A 376 -0.85 22.40 -4.18
CA LYS A 376 -0.05 23.47 -3.56
C LYS A 376 -0.28 23.52 -2.06
N THR A 377 0.78 23.77 -1.31
CA THR A 377 0.77 23.86 0.15
C THR A 377 -0.28 24.82 0.71
N MET A 378 -0.45 25.99 0.07
CA MET A 378 -1.46 26.98 0.50
C MET A 378 -2.89 26.42 0.54
N LYS A 379 -3.15 25.36 -0.24
CA LYS A 379 -4.47 24.71 -0.29
C LYS A 379 -4.70 23.73 0.85
N LEU A 380 -3.64 23.32 1.55
CA LEU A 380 -3.77 22.50 2.76
C LEU A 380 -4.65 23.20 3.80
N TYR A 381 -4.48 24.51 4.00
CA TYR A 381 -5.29 25.26 4.94
C TYR A 381 -6.77 25.31 4.55
N GLN A 382 -7.06 25.43 3.27
CA GLN A 382 -8.45 25.38 2.78
C GLN A 382 -9.08 24.02 3.03
N LEU A 383 -8.30 22.93 2.85
CA LEU A 383 -8.74 21.59 3.18
C LEU A 383 -9.10 21.44 4.66
N LEU A 384 -8.22 21.91 5.55
CA LEU A 384 -8.43 21.86 7.01
C LEU A 384 -9.68 22.64 7.45
N GLN A 385 -9.93 23.79 6.86
CA GLN A 385 -11.11 24.58 7.15
C GLN A 385 -12.41 23.93 6.69
N ARG A 386 -12.38 23.22 5.56
CA ARG A 386 -13.58 22.64 4.94
C ARG A 386 -13.93 21.25 5.43
N CYS A 387 -12.93 20.47 5.87
CA CYS A 387 -13.10 19.13 6.38
C CYS A 387 -12.67 19.08 7.87
N PRO A 388 -13.52 19.53 8.81
CA PRO A 388 -13.13 19.70 10.22
C PRO A 388 -12.88 18.37 10.95
N LEU A 389 -13.41 17.23 10.47
CA LEU A 389 -13.20 15.91 11.05
C LEU A 389 -11.94 15.22 10.54
N LEU A 390 -11.24 15.82 9.58
CA LEU A 390 -10.04 15.25 8.98
C LEU A 390 -8.93 15.14 10.03
N SER A 391 -8.43 13.90 10.22
CA SER A 391 -7.39 13.56 11.20
C SER A 391 -6.11 13.07 10.53
N ASP A 392 -6.21 12.44 9.38
CA ASP A 392 -5.09 11.80 8.69
C ASP A 392 -4.98 12.29 7.24
N ILE A 393 -3.80 12.80 6.87
CA ILE A 393 -3.52 13.26 5.50
C ILE A 393 -2.22 12.65 5.01
N ASP A 394 -2.26 12.05 3.82
CA ASP A 394 -1.07 11.58 3.10
C ASP A 394 -0.92 12.31 1.77
N LEU A 395 0.15 13.12 1.67
CA LEU A 395 0.54 13.88 0.49
C LEU A 395 1.94 13.47 -0.01
N THR A 396 2.34 12.22 0.23
CA THR A 396 3.65 11.69 -0.17
C THR A 396 3.94 11.96 -1.65
N VAL A 397 5.16 12.37 -1.91
CA VAL A 397 5.77 12.38 -3.24
C VAL A 397 6.92 11.40 -3.24
N ASP A 398 7.20 10.77 -4.39
CA ASP A 398 8.23 9.76 -4.49
C ASP A 398 9.63 10.31 -4.15
N SER A 399 10.18 9.87 -3.04
CA SER A 399 11.52 10.23 -2.55
C SER A 399 12.62 9.31 -3.06
N THR A 400 12.28 8.17 -3.68
CA THR A 400 13.28 7.20 -4.13
C THR A 400 14.14 7.75 -5.28
N PRO A 401 15.45 7.53 -5.26
CA PRO A 401 16.32 8.00 -6.35
C PRO A 401 15.97 7.28 -7.65
N VAL A 402 15.99 7.99 -8.79
CA VAL A 402 15.71 7.39 -10.11
C VAL A 402 16.81 6.44 -10.53
N ILE A 403 18.04 6.77 -10.18
CA ILE A 403 19.17 5.90 -10.42
C ILE A 403 19.48 5.23 -9.09
N PRO A 404 19.33 3.90 -8.98
CA PRO A 404 19.73 3.18 -7.78
C PRO A 404 21.18 3.52 -7.43
N ALA A 405 21.45 3.75 -6.15
CA ALA A 405 22.81 3.95 -5.69
C ALA A 405 23.65 2.75 -6.12
N LYS A 406 24.70 2.96 -6.93
CA LYS A 406 25.65 1.90 -7.23
C LYS A 406 26.26 1.49 -5.91
N VAL A 407 26.23 0.21 -5.59
CA VAL A 407 27.01 -0.33 -4.50
C VAL A 407 28.48 -0.19 -4.91
N SER A 408 29.08 0.93 -4.57
CA SER A 408 30.50 1.14 -4.85
C SER A 408 31.31 0.34 -3.84
N VAL A 409 31.94 -0.70 -4.34
CA VAL A 409 32.83 -1.58 -3.52
C VAL A 409 34.08 -0.83 -3.05
N ILE A 410 34.42 0.27 -3.68
CA ILE A 410 35.63 1.04 -3.38
C ILE A 410 35.35 2.53 -3.66
N SER A 411 35.09 3.28 -2.66
CA SER A 411 35.66 4.59 -2.34
C SER A 411 34.76 5.41 -1.44
N SER A 412 35.28 5.75 -0.31
CA SER A 412 34.86 6.76 0.64
C SER A 412 34.93 8.19 0.09
N PHE A 413 34.40 8.44 -1.09
CA PHE A 413 34.28 9.80 -1.60
C PHE A 413 32.81 10.07 -1.90
N PRO A 414 32.20 11.07 -1.24
CA PRO A 414 30.85 11.48 -1.56
C PRO A 414 30.79 11.90 -3.03
N ALA A 415 29.74 11.47 -3.73
CA ALA A 415 29.39 12.04 -5.01
C ALA A 415 29.21 13.54 -4.79
N VAL A 416 30.07 14.36 -5.42
CA VAL A 416 29.92 15.81 -5.36
C VAL A 416 28.69 16.16 -6.18
N MET A 417 27.57 16.38 -5.51
CA MET A 417 26.37 16.94 -6.11
C MET A 417 26.65 18.44 -6.34
N LEU A 418 27.03 18.79 -7.55
CA LEU A 418 27.02 20.16 -7.99
C LEU A 418 25.56 20.52 -8.33
N GLN A 419 24.88 21.15 -7.39
CA GLN A 419 23.63 21.83 -7.69
C GLN A 419 24.00 23.11 -8.47
N ILE A 420 23.86 23.06 -9.77
CA ILE A 420 23.87 24.27 -10.58
C ILE A 420 22.42 24.75 -10.62
N SER A 421 22.04 25.56 -9.65
CA SER A 421 20.82 26.34 -9.72
C SER A 421 21.06 27.48 -10.72
N THR A 422 20.72 27.25 -11.98
CA THR A 422 20.49 28.39 -12.89
C THR A 422 19.11 28.93 -12.56
N SER A 423 19.05 29.92 -11.70
CA SER A 423 17.84 30.73 -11.60
C SER A 423 17.81 31.68 -12.79
N PRO A 424 16.86 31.62 -13.70
CA PRO A 424 16.44 32.79 -14.41
C PRO A 424 15.48 33.54 -13.50
N ASN A 425 15.87 34.73 -13.13
CA ASN A 425 15.09 35.71 -12.39
C ASN A 425 14.55 35.29 -11.05
N ASP A 426 15.14 35.81 -9.97
CA ASP A 426 14.45 36.12 -8.73
C ASP A 426 13.19 36.92 -9.08
N GLU A 427 12.10 36.24 -9.38
CA GLU A 427 10.79 36.83 -9.15
C GLU A 427 10.70 37.02 -7.65
N ILE A 428 10.99 38.24 -7.23
CA ILE A 428 10.61 38.82 -5.95
C ILE A 428 9.25 38.22 -5.59
N ARG A 429 9.23 37.41 -4.55
CA ARG A 429 7.97 36.99 -3.92
C ARG A 429 7.11 38.26 -3.82
N PRO A 430 5.92 38.32 -4.46
CA PRO A 430 4.98 39.31 -4.04
C PRO A 430 4.78 39.05 -2.54
N ASP A 431 4.99 40.08 -1.71
CA ASP A 431 4.61 40.05 -0.30
C ASP A 431 3.20 39.48 -0.25
N VAL A 432 3.09 38.18 0.06
CA VAL A 432 1.79 37.57 0.29
C VAL A 432 1.28 38.30 1.52
N PRO A 433 0.18 39.06 1.40
CA PRO A 433 -0.36 39.75 2.55
C PRO A 433 -0.52 38.67 3.64
N ALA A 434 0.01 38.95 4.82
CA ALA A 434 -0.18 38.12 5.99
C ALA A 434 -1.70 38.01 6.19
N PHE A 435 -2.29 36.96 5.63
CA PHE A 435 -3.68 36.66 5.89
C PHE A 435 -3.73 36.35 7.37
N HIS A 436 -4.36 37.21 8.13
CA HIS A 436 -4.79 36.90 9.49
C HIS A 436 -5.83 35.77 9.37
N PHE A 437 -5.32 34.55 9.32
CA PHE A 437 -6.18 33.37 9.40
C PHE A 437 -6.86 33.43 10.77
N SER A 438 -8.17 33.44 10.78
CA SER A 438 -8.95 33.07 11.94
C SER A 438 -8.35 31.76 12.45
N ARG A 439 -7.81 31.73 13.66
CA ARG A 439 -7.13 30.59 14.28
C ARG A 439 -8.10 29.43 14.51
N GLN A 440 -8.54 28.78 13.45
CA GLN A 440 -9.34 27.58 13.56
C GLN A 440 -8.37 26.42 13.75
N LEU A 441 -8.39 25.85 14.95
CA LEU A 441 -7.61 24.65 15.27
C LEU A 441 -8.17 23.47 14.48
N SER A 442 -7.30 22.66 13.88
CA SER A 442 -7.67 21.45 13.15
C SER A 442 -7.51 20.19 14.02
N ASN A 443 -8.23 19.12 13.68
CA ASN A 443 -8.16 17.83 14.36
C ASN A 443 -7.08 16.91 13.79
N ILE A 444 -6.13 17.43 13.01
CA ILE A 444 -5.07 16.63 12.40
C ILE A 444 -4.19 16.01 13.47
N THR A 445 -4.14 14.67 13.45
CA THR A 445 -3.28 13.85 14.29
C THR A 445 -2.11 13.24 13.51
N LYS A 446 -2.29 13.00 12.20
CA LYS A 446 -1.27 12.40 11.34
C LYS A 446 -1.13 13.14 10.02
N LEU A 447 0.10 13.56 9.71
CA LEU A 447 0.43 14.28 8.48
C LEU A 447 1.67 13.67 7.82
N ILE A 448 1.53 13.22 6.58
CA ILE A 448 2.61 12.62 5.78
C ILE A 448 2.91 13.54 4.59
N LEU A 449 4.13 14.04 4.55
CA LEU A 449 4.65 14.98 3.55
C LEU A 449 5.91 14.44 2.85
N GLU A 450 6.18 13.15 2.95
CA GLU A 450 7.41 12.51 2.47
C GLU A 450 7.75 12.91 1.02
N GLY A 451 9.01 13.29 0.79
CA GLY A 451 9.55 13.64 -0.53
C GLY A 451 9.15 15.02 -1.06
N ARG A 452 8.35 15.80 -0.32
CA ARG A 452 7.91 17.13 -0.77
C ARG A 452 8.99 18.18 -0.61
N THR A 453 9.51 18.67 -1.71
CA THR A 453 10.53 19.74 -1.76
C THR A 453 9.90 21.13 -1.84
N ASP A 454 8.58 21.22 -2.00
CA ASP A 454 7.81 22.47 -2.09
C ASP A 454 7.32 23.00 -0.73
N PHE A 455 7.68 22.32 0.39
CA PHE A 455 7.45 22.75 1.76
C PHE A 455 8.65 23.49 2.33
N TYR A 456 8.40 24.60 3.03
CA TYR A 456 9.41 25.45 3.65
C TYR A 456 9.12 25.66 5.15
N ASP A 457 10.04 26.28 5.88
CA ASP A 457 9.91 26.52 7.31
C ASP A 457 8.65 27.33 7.68
N SER A 458 8.26 28.29 6.83
CA SER A 458 7.02 29.05 7.01
C SER A 458 5.78 28.18 6.98
N ASP A 459 5.78 27.12 6.14
CA ASP A 459 4.66 26.19 6.05
C ASP A 459 4.59 25.31 7.30
N LEU A 460 5.75 24.85 7.81
CA LEU A 460 5.81 24.09 9.06
C LEU A 460 5.36 24.92 10.27
N GLN A 461 5.75 26.21 10.32
CA GLN A 461 5.30 27.09 11.37
C GLN A 461 3.76 27.22 11.39
N ASN A 462 3.17 27.40 10.21
CA ASN A 462 1.73 27.49 10.07
C ASN A 462 1.04 26.17 10.48
N ILE A 463 1.59 25.01 10.04
CA ILE A 463 1.07 23.69 10.46
C ILE A 463 1.13 23.56 11.98
N ALA A 464 2.24 23.93 12.60
CA ALA A 464 2.39 23.88 14.06
C ALA A 464 1.40 24.78 14.80
N GLU A 465 0.97 25.90 14.21
CA GLU A 465 -0.04 26.78 14.79
C GLU A 465 -1.48 26.25 14.60
N CYS A 466 -1.76 25.61 13.47
CA CYS A 466 -3.09 25.11 13.16
C CYS A 466 -3.37 23.70 13.68
N CYS A 467 -2.35 22.87 13.91
CA CYS A 467 -2.47 21.45 14.24
C CYS A 467 -1.84 21.11 15.60
N PRO A 468 -2.36 21.62 16.73
CA PRO A 468 -1.78 21.37 18.05
C PRO A 468 -1.91 19.89 18.49
N SER A 469 -2.88 19.16 17.96
CA SER A 469 -3.14 17.73 18.24
C SER A 469 -2.27 16.78 17.40
N LEU A 470 -1.27 17.29 16.68
CA LEU A 470 -0.43 16.48 15.80
C LEU A 470 0.38 15.46 16.61
N CYS A 471 0.14 14.18 16.35
CA CYS A 471 0.76 13.03 17.01
C CYS A 471 1.85 12.36 16.16
N CYS A 472 1.68 12.41 14.84
CA CYS A 472 2.58 11.76 13.87
C CYS A 472 2.87 12.69 12.69
N ILE A 473 4.15 12.89 12.43
CA ILE A 473 4.63 13.68 11.26
C ILE A 473 5.65 12.88 10.45
N ASN A 474 5.49 12.84 9.13
CA ASN A 474 6.48 12.28 8.22
C ASN A 474 6.99 13.37 7.28
N LEU A 475 8.27 13.73 7.44
CA LEU A 475 9.01 14.72 6.67
C LEU A 475 10.18 14.07 5.90
N ASN A 476 10.24 12.74 5.77
CA ASN A 476 11.35 12.07 5.08
C ASN A 476 11.62 12.73 3.73
N ALA A 477 12.88 12.96 3.43
CA ALA A 477 13.34 13.55 2.17
C ALA A 477 12.75 14.95 1.83
N CYS A 478 12.19 15.67 2.79
CA CYS A 478 11.79 17.07 2.63
C CYS A 478 13.03 17.96 2.74
N THR A 479 13.77 18.14 1.64
CA THR A 479 15.10 18.78 1.62
C THR A 479 15.06 20.30 1.73
N SER A 480 13.90 20.94 1.55
CA SER A 480 13.76 22.41 1.60
C SER A 480 13.47 22.95 3.00
N ILE A 481 13.29 22.06 3.97
CA ILE A 481 13.01 22.39 5.36
C ILE A 481 14.33 22.43 6.14
N THR A 482 14.49 23.43 7.01
CA THR A 482 15.69 23.57 7.85
C THR A 482 15.50 22.99 9.25
N ASP A 483 16.60 22.84 10.00
CA ASP A 483 16.59 22.45 11.42
C ASP A 483 15.74 23.40 12.26
N SER A 484 15.76 24.69 11.97
CA SER A 484 14.93 25.69 12.65
C SER A 484 13.44 25.48 12.43
N GLY A 485 13.01 25.17 11.20
CA GLY A 485 11.61 24.92 10.89
C GLY A 485 11.08 23.71 11.62
N ILE A 486 11.84 22.58 11.60
CA ILE A 486 11.46 21.36 12.32
C ILE A 486 11.44 21.60 13.84
N SER A 487 12.41 22.36 14.39
CA SER A 487 12.46 22.65 15.82
C SER A 487 11.26 23.46 16.31
N ILE A 488 10.76 24.41 15.52
CA ILE A 488 9.55 25.18 15.84
C ILE A 488 8.32 24.26 15.89
N LEU A 489 8.18 23.35 14.93
CA LEU A 489 7.09 22.37 14.92
C LEU A 489 7.13 21.48 16.16
N VAL A 490 8.29 20.95 16.52
CA VAL A 490 8.50 20.11 17.71
C VAL A 490 8.13 20.86 19.00
N LEU A 491 8.48 22.15 19.11
CA LEU A 491 8.17 22.96 20.29
C LEU A 491 6.67 23.25 20.46
N LYS A 492 5.94 23.36 19.36
CA LYS A 492 4.50 23.70 19.39
C LYS A 492 3.59 22.47 19.46
N CYS A 493 3.97 21.36 18.82
CA CYS A 493 3.17 20.12 18.79
C CYS A 493 3.60 19.18 19.91
N VAL A 494 3.10 19.41 21.13
CA VAL A 494 3.51 18.69 22.37
C VAL A 494 2.97 17.26 22.48
N GLU A 495 2.03 16.87 21.61
CA GLU A 495 1.46 15.51 21.55
C GLU A 495 2.20 14.59 20.56
N LEU A 496 3.28 15.07 19.93
CA LEU A 496 4.07 14.27 19.02
C LEU A 496 4.67 13.05 19.73
N HIS A 497 4.40 11.87 19.17
CA HIS A 497 5.03 10.61 19.59
C HIS A 497 5.70 9.87 18.43
N SER A 498 5.51 10.31 17.17
CA SER A 498 6.08 9.68 15.96
C SER A 498 6.65 10.75 15.03
N ILE A 499 7.96 10.71 14.83
CA ILE A 499 8.69 11.65 13.96
C ILE A 499 9.50 10.85 12.95
N PHE A 500 9.21 11.06 11.66
CA PHE A 500 9.96 10.54 10.53
C PHE A 500 10.59 11.74 9.82
N ALA A 501 11.90 11.87 9.90
CA ALA A 501 12.66 12.99 9.34
C ALA A 501 13.99 12.51 8.71
N CYS A 502 14.03 11.30 8.13
CA CYS A 502 15.20 10.81 7.43
C CYS A 502 15.51 11.68 6.22
N ASP A 503 16.80 11.82 5.93
CA ASP A 503 17.30 12.58 4.77
C ASP A 503 16.83 14.05 4.73
N THR A 504 16.67 14.66 5.93
CA THR A 504 16.31 16.06 6.11
C THR A 504 17.46 16.87 6.76
N SER A 505 17.20 18.14 7.01
CA SER A 505 18.11 19.00 7.77
C SER A 505 17.88 18.90 9.30
N PHE A 506 17.24 17.85 9.81
CA PHE A 506 17.10 17.63 11.26
C PHE A 506 18.45 17.69 11.95
N GLY A 507 18.59 18.53 12.96
CA GLY A 507 19.88 18.83 13.55
C GLY A 507 19.84 19.12 15.05
N HIS A 508 20.85 19.87 15.50
CA HIS A 508 21.06 20.18 16.92
C HIS A 508 19.88 20.94 17.56
N ASN A 509 19.27 21.91 16.86
CA ASN A 509 18.15 22.69 17.42
C ASN A 509 16.92 21.80 17.65
N CYS A 510 16.67 20.82 16.75
CA CYS A 510 15.61 19.84 16.94
C CYS A 510 15.88 18.98 18.19
N VAL A 511 17.11 18.51 18.37
CA VAL A 511 17.47 17.74 19.58
C VAL A 511 17.24 18.57 20.85
N LEU A 512 17.71 19.81 20.89
CA LEU A 512 17.47 20.69 22.04
C LEU A 512 15.97 20.89 22.32
N SER A 513 15.18 21.02 21.27
CA SER A 513 13.72 21.19 21.38
C SER A 513 13.03 19.94 21.92
N LEU A 514 13.46 18.75 21.48
CA LEU A 514 12.96 17.45 21.97
C LEU A 514 13.31 17.19 23.42
N CYS A 515 14.53 17.54 23.83
CA CYS A 515 15.05 17.31 25.16
C CYS A 515 14.62 18.37 26.18
N ARG A 516 13.99 19.47 25.72
CA ARG A 516 13.52 20.55 26.58
C ARG A 516 12.36 20.08 27.46
N ASN A 517 12.42 20.42 28.74
CA ASN A 517 11.35 20.11 29.69
C ASN A 517 10.13 21.02 29.49
N ILE A 518 8.97 20.42 29.20
CA ILE A 518 7.73 21.12 28.84
C ILE A 518 7.15 21.94 30.03
N SER A 519 7.41 21.52 31.26
CA SER A 519 6.84 22.13 32.45
C SER A 519 7.50 23.46 32.90
N ARG A 520 8.55 23.93 32.21
CA ARG A 520 9.26 25.17 32.57
C ARG A 520 8.63 26.45 32.05
N LEU A 521 7.52 26.42 31.36
CA LEU A 521 6.85 27.62 30.86
C LEU A 521 6.00 28.35 31.95
N ASP A 522 5.62 27.65 33.05
CA ASP A 522 4.66 28.20 34.04
C ASP A 522 5.07 28.10 35.52
N ALA A 523 6.28 27.70 35.91
CA ALA A 523 6.59 27.52 37.32
C ALA A 523 7.98 28.04 37.73
N VAL A 524 7.99 29.13 38.47
CA VAL A 524 9.08 29.52 39.38
C VAL A 524 9.02 28.58 40.60
N ALA A 525 9.53 27.38 40.52
CA ALA A 525 9.87 26.57 41.68
C ALA A 525 10.92 25.51 41.28
N MET A 526 12.16 25.74 41.68
CA MET A 526 13.20 24.75 41.73
C MET A 526 12.80 23.53 42.59
N LYS A 527 12.80 22.32 42.03
CA LYS A 527 13.44 21.13 42.63
C LYS A 527 13.36 19.94 41.71
N MET A 528 14.51 19.28 41.50
CA MET A 528 14.74 18.00 40.81
C MET A 528 14.27 17.97 39.35
N ALA A 529 15.22 17.85 38.44
CA ALA A 529 14.94 17.71 37.02
C ALA A 529 14.40 16.30 36.76
N ASP A 530 13.09 16.13 36.84
CA ASP A 530 12.41 14.95 36.31
C ASP A 530 12.42 15.02 34.77
N ASN A 531 13.30 14.23 34.14
CA ASN A 531 13.40 14.11 32.67
C ASN A 531 12.14 13.49 32.03
N THR A 532 11.16 13.09 32.82
CA THR A 532 9.92 12.44 32.36
C THR A 532 8.96 13.38 31.60
N ASN A 533 9.22 14.70 31.61
CA ASN A 533 8.37 15.70 30.97
C ASN A 533 8.94 16.24 29.64
N SER A 534 9.99 15.65 29.09
CA SER A 534 10.48 16.03 27.76
C SER A 534 9.70 15.32 26.66
N LEU A 535 9.63 15.93 25.47
CA LEU A 535 9.03 15.27 24.32
C LEU A 535 9.84 14.01 23.91
N ALA A 536 11.17 14.06 24.01
CA ALA A 536 12.06 12.92 23.78
C ALA A 536 11.65 11.68 24.60
N TYR A 537 11.22 11.83 25.84
CA TYR A 537 10.74 10.73 26.69
C TYR A 537 9.43 10.12 26.20
N LYS A 538 8.53 10.92 25.59
CA LYS A 538 7.22 10.48 25.08
C LYS A 538 7.31 9.78 23.72
N LEU A 539 8.39 9.99 22.97
CA LEU A 539 8.54 9.45 21.62
C LEU A 539 8.46 7.90 21.59
N GLN A 540 7.69 7.40 20.63
CA GLN A 540 7.59 5.97 20.31
C GLN A 540 8.31 5.65 19.00
N ILE A 541 8.31 6.57 18.04
CA ILE A 541 8.98 6.41 16.74
C ILE A 541 9.87 7.63 16.49
N LEU A 542 11.13 7.37 16.21
CA LEU A 542 12.08 8.40 15.82
C LEU A 542 12.98 7.90 14.69
N HIS A 543 12.75 8.40 13.49
CA HIS A 543 13.54 8.10 12.30
C HIS A 543 14.24 9.37 11.83
N ILE A 544 15.55 9.43 12.03
CA ILE A 544 16.42 10.57 11.68
C ILE A 544 17.68 10.12 10.90
N GLY A 545 17.54 9.00 10.17
CA GLY A 545 18.61 8.49 9.32
C GLY A 545 18.99 9.46 8.22
N GLY A 546 20.29 9.53 7.87
CA GLY A 546 20.78 10.43 6.80
C GLY A 546 20.89 11.90 7.19
N CYS A 547 20.53 12.27 8.44
CA CYS A 547 20.58 13.66 8.92
C CYS A 547 22.00 14.06 9.33
N LYS A 548 22.64 14.90 8.55
CA LYS A 548 24.05 15.33 8.73
C LYS A 548 24.22 16.43 9.78
N GLY A 549 23.14 17.07 10.22
CA GLY A 549 23.16 18.17 11.20
C GLY A 549 23.31 17.73 12.65
N ILE A 550 23.33 16.41 12.93
CA ILE A 550 23.39 15.85 14.27
C ILE A 550 24.82 15.36 14.55
N ASN A 551 25.43 15.91 15.59
CA ASN A 551 26.74 15.47 16.06
C ASN A 551 26.59 14.38 17.16
N GLU A 552 27.72 13.77 17.54
CA GLU A 552 27.79 12.70 18.56
C GLU A 552 27.20 13.15 19.91
N THR A 553 27.49 14.37 20.36
CA THR A 553 27.00 14.90 21.65
C THR A 553 25.49 15.07 21.66
N SER A 554 24.92 15.58 20.57
CA SER A 554 23.45 15.72 20.43
C SER A 554 22.77 14.35 20.38
N LEU A 555 23.36 13.36 19.68
CA LEU A 555 22.85 12.00 19.67
C LEU A 555 22.89 11.36 21.05
N LEU A 556 23.97 11.56 21.79
CA LEU A 556 24.12 11.03 23.15
C LEU A 556 23.03 11.61 24.08
N GLU A 557 22.80 12.91 24.03
CA GLU A 557 21.76 13.57 24.81
C GLU A 557 20.37 13.03 24.46
N LEU A 558 20.03 12.97 23.17
CA LEU A 558 18.74 12.50 22.68
C LEU A 558 18.47 11.07 23.10
N ILE A 559 19.42 10.16 22.83
CA ILE A 559 19.27 8.73 23.12
C ILE A 559 19.14 8.46 24.61
N SER A 560 19.83 9.24 25.47
CA SER A 560 19.73 9.09 26.93
C SER A 560 18.33 9.40 27.48
N GLN A 561 17.53 10.20 26.76
CA GLN A 561 16.18 10.60 27.17
C GLN A 561 15.07 9.77 26.52
N THR A 562 15.36 9.04 25.43
CA THR A 562 14.38 8.26 24.67
C THR A 562 14.15 6.88 25.30
N GLN A 563 13.23 6.76 26.26
CA GLN A 563 12.98 5.52 27.00
C GLN A 563 11.81 4.69 26.46
N ARG A 564 10.82 5.33 25.79
CA ARG A 564 9.60 4.67 25.30
C ARG A 564 9.64 4.34 23.81
N ILE A 565 10.81 4.47 23.20
CA ILE A 565 11.00 4.22 21.75
C ILE A 565 10.70 2.75 21.43
N ARG A 566 9.87 2.55 20.41
CA ARG A 566 9.57 1.26 19.79
C ARG A 566 10.26 1.11 18.44
N SER A 567 10.47 2.21 17.73
CA SER A 567 11.09 2.21 16.40
C SER A 567 12.13 3.32 16.29
N LEU A 568 13.39 2.95 16.07
CA LEU A 568 14.52 3.87 16.02
C LEU A 568 15.36 3.66 14.76
N CYS A 569 15.44 4.69 13.90
CA CYS A 569 16.31 4.69 12.73
C CYS A 569 17.35 5.80 12.82
N LEU A 570 18.63 5.39 12.91
CA LEU A 570 19.81 6.25 13.03
C LEU A 570 20.81 5.98 11.89
N ARG A 571 20.36 5.41 10.76
CA ARG A 571 21.25 5.09 9.63
C ARG A 571 22.02 6.31 9.15
N GLU A 572 23.26 6.12 8.68
CA GLU A 572 24.11 7.18 8.11
C GLU A 572 24.30 8.40 9.04
N THR A 573 24.18 8.23 10.37
CA THR A 573 24.45 9.28 11.36
C THR A 573 25.84 9.09 12.00
N GLN A 574 26.25 10.03 12.86
CA GLN A 574 27.49 9.93 13.65
C GLN A 574 27.32 9.08 14.91
N LEU A 575 26.51 8.02 14.82
CA LEU A 575 26.27 7.10 15.93
C LEU A 575 27.54 6.30 16.26
N VAL A 576 27.86 6.25 17.55
CA VAL A 576 28.98 5.49 18.14
C VAL A 576 28.50 4.67 19.33
N ASP A 577 29.33 3.75 19.79
CA ASP A 577 29.02 2.81 20.88
C ASP A 577 28.52 3.50 22.16
N ASN A 578 29.15 4.62 22.56
CA ASN A 578 28.79 5.34 23.78
C ASN A 578 27.29 5.77 23.77
N CYS A 579 26.76 6.12 22.62
CA CYS A 579 25.35 6.48 22.50
C CYS A 579 24.46 5.27 22.81
N LEU A 580 24.77 4.10 22.26
CA LEU A 580 23.99 2.88 22.47
C LEU A 580 24.08 2.35 23.90
N TYR A 581 25.23 2.49 24.57
CA TYR A 581 25.37 2.12 25.98
C TYR A 581 24.56 3.02 26.93
N LYS A 582 24.19 4.24 26.50
CA LYS A 582 23.31 5.14 27.26
C LYS A 582 21.83 4.93 26.99
N PHE A 583 21.52 4.10 26.01
CA PHE A 583 20.13 3.75 25.71
C PHE A 583 19.54 2.88 26.82
N SER A 584 18.47 3.36 27.46
CA SER A 584 17.82 2.67 28.59
C SER A 584 16.41 2.18 28.27
N GLY A 585 15.94 2.33 27.03
CA GLY A 585 14.63 1.85 26.60
C GLY A 585 14.56 0.32 26.58
N SER A 586 13.37 -0.22 26.89
CA SER A 586 13.12 -1.68 26.93
C SER A 586 11.94 -2.11 26.01
N SER A 587 11.46 -1.21 25.18
CA SER A 587 10.27 -1.42 24.33
C SER A 587 10.59 -1.43 22.84
N LEU A 588 11.87 -1.52 22.47
CA LEU A 588 12.33 -1.40 21.09
C LEU A 588 11.91 -2.64 20.28
N GLU A 589 11.19 -2.40 19.19
CA GLU A 589 10.75 -3.43 18.22
C GLU A 589 11.55 -3.34 16.92
N MET A 590 12.01 -2.14 16.53
CA MET A 590 12.78 -1.90 15.31
C MET A 590 14.00 -1.04 15.58
N LEU A 591 15.17 -1.47 15.09
CA LEU A 591 16.42 -0.74 15.15
C LEU A 591 17.11 -0.74 13.78
N ASP A 592 17.36 0.45 13.23
CA ASP A 592 18.21 0.64 12.05
C ASP A 592 19.43 1.50 12.40
N VAL A 593 20.60 0.89 12.36
CA VAL A 593 21.89 1.52 12.60
C VAL A 593 22.81 1.42 11.38
N SER A 594 22.25 1.22 10.18
CA SER A 594 23.01 1.03 8.94
C SER A 594 23.99 2.17 8.70
N ASP A 595 25.16 1.83 8.13
CA ASP A 595 26.22 2.77 7.75
C ASP A 595 26.71 3.67 8.90
N THR A 596 26.71 3.12 10.14
CA THR A 596 27.25 3.79 11.34
C THR A 596 28.52 3.10 11.85
N LYS A 597 29.12 3.66 12.91
CA LYS A 597 30.38 3.20 13.49
C LYS A 597 30.19 2.29 14.71
N VAL A 598 29.01 1.72 14.91
CA VAL A 598 28.68 0.89 16.07
C VAL A 598 29.30 -0.50 15.98
N SER A 599 29.69 -1.05 17.13
CA SER A 599 30.25 -2.41 17.28
C SER A 599 29.17 -3.45 17.59
N CYS A 600 29.51 -4.74 17.41
CA CYS A 600 28.68 -5.86 17.83
C CYS A 600 28.30 -5.81 19.30
N HIS A 601 29.23 -5.37 20.18
CA HIS A 601 29.00 -5.29 21.61
C HIS A 601 27.94 -4.25 21.98
N ALA A 602 27.99 -3.07 21.35
CA ALA A 602 27.05 -1.99 21.62
C ALA A 602 25.65 -2.34 21.14
N VAL A 603 25.52 -2.91 19.92
CA VAL A 603 24.23 -3.39 19.42
C VAL A 603 23.72 -4.55 20.28
N GLY A 604 24.58 -5.51 20.68
CA GLY A 604 24.24 -6.61 21.58
C GLY A 604 23.77 -6.14 22.95
N HIS A 605 24.30 -5.02 23.47
CA HIS A 605 23.83 -4.41 24.71
C HIS A 605 22.38 -3.93 24.58
N VAL A 606 22.03 -3.24 23.49
CA VAL A 606 20.66 -2.78 23.23
C VAL A 606 19.70 -3.96 23.04
N VAL A 607 20.11 -4.98 22.29
CA VAL A 607 19.31 -6.20 22.06
C VAL A 607 18.98 -6.90 23.37
N ARG A 608 19.95 -7.05 24.27
CA ARG A 608 19.77 -7.68 25.60
C ARG A 608 18.69 -6.97 26.42
N GLY A 609 18.63 -5.63 26.34
CA GLY A 609 17.60 -4.82 26.99
C GLY A 609 16.23 -4.85 26.32
N ASN A 610 16.12 -5.36 25.07
CA ASN A 610 14.92 -5.26 24.25
C ASN A 610 14.51 -6.61 23.62
N PRO A 611 13.94 -7.53 24.40
CA PRO A 611 13.54 -8.86 23.92
C PRO A 611 12.37 -8.84 22.92
N LEU A 612 11.68 -7.70 22.77
CA LEU A 612 10.59 -7.52 21.83
C LEU A 612 11.07 -7.09 20.43
N LEU A 613 12.39 -7.06 20.19
CA LEU A 613 12.94 -6.65 18.91
C LEU A 613 12.53 -7.63 17.81
N LYS A 614 11.89 -7.09 16.75
CA LYS A 614 11.39 -7.81 15.57
C LYS A 614 12.18 -7.49 14.31
N CYS A 615 12.75 -6.28 14.24
CA CYS A 615 13.44 -5.78 13.06
C CYS A 615 14.80 -5.22 13.42
N LEU A 616 15.87 -5.79 12.84
CA LEU A 616 17.23 -5.28 12.97
C LEU A 616 17.85 -5.02 11.59
N ILE A 617 18.21 -3.77 11.33
CA ILE A 617 18.86 -3.33 10.11
C ILE A 617 20.23 -2.73 10.47
N ALA A 618 21.31 -3.36 10.02
CA ALA A 618 22.68 -2.97 10.31
C ALA A 618 23.61 -3.22 9.10
N ARG A 619 23.17 -2.73 7.93
CA ARG A 619 23.98 -2.79 6.70
C ARG A 619 25.12 -1.79 6.76
N GLY A 620 26.25 -2.10 6.12
CA GLY A 620 27.38 -1.18 6.01
C GLY A 620 28.16 -0.90 7.29
N CYS A 621 27.76 -1.44 8.45
CA CYS A 621 28.46 -1.26 9.73
C CYS A 621 29.73 -2.10 9.77
N ARG A 622 30.88 -1.51 9.40
CA ARG A 622 32.17 -2.23 9.31
C ARG A 622 32.70 -2.70 10.66
N HIS A 623 32.35 -2.02 11.74
CA HIS A 623 32.75 -2.38 13.11
C HIS A 623 31.93 -3.52 13.71
N LEU A 624 30.96 -4.08 12.98
CA LEU A 624 30.31 -5.35 13.32
C LEU A 624 31.20 -6.57 13.01
N LEU A 625 32.31 -6.42 12.25
CA LEU A 625 33.34 -7.40 12.16
C LEU A 625 33.91 -7.63 13.54
N GLN A 626 33.85 -8.86 14.06
CA GLN A 626 34.66 -9.23 15.21
C GLN A 626 36.11 -9.31 14.78
N GLU A 627 36.96 -8.81 15.63
CA GLU A 627 38.39 -9.14 15.57
C GLU A 627 38.54 -10.66 15.77
N GLU A 628 39.07 -11.32 14.74
CA GLU A 628 39.32 -12.78 14.74
C GLU A 628 40.28 -13.25 15.80
N ASN A 629 40.72 -12.41 16.74
CA ASN A 629 41.68 -12.67 17.77
C ASN A 629 41.13 -13.43 19.00
N ASP A 630 39.84 -13.65 19.11
CA ASP A 630 39.29 -14.57 20.09
C ASP A 630 39.39 -16.02 19.60
N ILE A 631 40.56 -16.61 19.78
CA ILE A 631 40.93 -18.01 19.44
C ILE A 631 40.06 -19.08 20.17
N LEU A 632 39.11 -18.64 20.96
CA LEU A 632 38.16 -19.49 21.68
C LEU A 632 36.75 -19.30 21.07
N GLY A 633 36.47 -20.03 20.02
CA GLY A 633 35.18 -20.48 19.47
C GLY A 633 33.83 -19.91 19.91
N ASN A 634 33.79 -18.69 20.45
CA ASN A 634 32.56 -18.08 20.91
C ASN A 634 31.89 -17.37 19.75
N SER A 635 30.67 -17.78 19.41
CA SER A 635 29.73 -17.06 18.54
C SER A 635 29.68 -15.57 18.89
N PRO A 636 29.61 -14.69 17.88
CA PRO A 636 29.43 -13.25 18.10
C PRO A 636 28.31 -12.97 19.12
N VAL A 637 28.65 -12.23 20.17
CA VAL A 637 27.70 -11.91 21.26
C VAL A 637 26.35 -11.40 20.75
N LEU A 638 26.36 -10.56 19.72
CA LEU A 638 25.14 -10.01 19.11
C LEU A 638 24.19 -11.13 18.63
N TYR A 639 24.70 -12.07 17.84
CA TYR A 639 23.84 -13.08 17.21
C TYR A 639 23.34 -14.11 18.22
N TYR A 640 24.14 -14.39 19.24
CA TYR A 640 23.73 -15.22 20.37
C TYR A 640 22.60 -14.56 21.18
N GLU A 641 22.72 -13.26 21.49
CA GLU A 641 21.70 -12.53 22.26
C GLU A 641 20.41 -12.42 21.45
N LEU A 642 20.47 -12.15 20.14
CA LEU A 642 19.32 -12.17 19.24
C LEU A 642 18.64 -13.55 19.24
N GLY A 643 19.43 -14.62 19.12
CA GLY A 643 18.91 -16.00 19.08
C GLY A 643 18.27 -16.42 20.39
N LYS A 644 18.69 -15.85 21.52
CA LYS A 644 18.19 -16.19 22.85
C LYS A 644 16.86 -15.51 23.19
N SER A 645 16.66 -14.27 22.76
CA SER A 645 15.62 -13.40 23.31
C SER A 645 14.65 -12.84 22.29
N CYS A 646 14.94 -12.89 20.99
CA CYS A 646 14.12 -12.22 19.96
C CYS A 646 13.33 -13.19 19.08
N ASN A 647 12.19 -12.70 18.55
CA ASN A 647 11.44 -13.31 17.45
C ASN A 647 11.48 -12.35 16.27
N LEU A 648 12.45 -12.53 15.37
CA LEU A 648 12.70 -11.61 14.29
C LEU A 648 11.75 -11.84 13.11
N GLU A 649 11.18 -10.74 12.62
CA GLU A 649 10.39 -10.68 11.40
C GLU A 649 11.21 -10.13 10.22
N GLU A 650 12.16 -9.23 10.49
CA GLU A 650 13.04 -8.64 9.50
C GLU A 650 14.48 -8.56 10.01
N ILE A 651 15.44 -8.97 9.18
CA ILE A 651 16.85 -8.82 9.45
C ILE A 651 17.61 -8.41 8.19
N SER A 652 18.47 -7.39 8.33
CA SER A 652 19.31 -6.90 7.25
C SER A 652 20.71 -6.65 7.77
N LEU A 653 21.66 -7.50 7.38
CA LEU A 653 23.03 -7.54 7.93
C LEU A 653 24.07 -7.53 6.82
N GLY A 654 25.32 -7.22 7.18
CA GLY A 654 26.46 -7.19 6.28
C GLY A 654 27.73 -7.69 6.96
N TRP A 655 28.64 -6.77 7.25
CA TRP A 655 29.93 -7.08 7.83
C TRP A 655 29.85 -7.94 9.08
N GLY A 656 30.68 -9.01 9.12
CA GLY A 656 30.72 -9.95 10.24
C GLY A 656 29.60 -10.99 10.27
N PHE A 657 28.68 -10.97 9.33
CA PHE A 657 27.61 -11.98 9.23
C PHE A 657 28.07 -13.19 8.44
N SER A 658 28.04 -14.36 9.06
CA SER A 658 28.55 -15.61 8.50
C SER A 658 27.58 -16.78 8.71
N PHE A 659 27.98 -17.96 8.22
CA PHE A 659 27.25 -19.20 8.46
C PHE A 659 27.03 -19.48 9.95
N PHE A 660 28.09 -19.30 10.80
CA PHE A 660 27.98 -19.50 12.26
C PHE A 660 27.01 -18.51 12.90
N SER A 661 26.99 -17.27 12.39
CA SER A 661 26.02 -16.26 12.84
C SER A 661 24.58 -16.66 12.49
N LEU A 662 24.37 -17.25 11.31
CA LEU A 662 23.06 -17.77 10.88
C LEU A 662 22.59 -18.92 11.78
N GLU A 663 23.50 -19.84 12.15
CA GLU A 663 23.18 -20.92 13.10
C GLU A 663 22.83 -20.39 14.48
N ALA A 664 23.56 -19.41 14.99
CA ALA A 664 23.27 -18.77 16.28
C ALA A 664 21.89 -18.08 16.27
N LEU A 665 21.48 -17.54 15.14
CA LEU A 665 20.17 -16.88 14.99
C LEU A 665 19.01 -17.87 14.81
N ARG A 666 19.25 -19.14 14.53
CA ARG A 666 18.23 -20.13 14.18
C ARG A 666 17.00 -20.12 15.10
N PRO A 667 17.08 -19.97 16.43
CA PRO A 667 15.91 -19.92 17.29
C PRO A 667 15.01 -18.71 17.02
N ALA A 668 15.61 -17.55 16.68
CA ALA A 668 14.93 -16.26 16.52
C ALA A 668 14.33 -16.01 15.15
N ILE A 669 14.74 -16.74 14.09
CA ILE A 669 14.42 -16.45 12.69
C ILE A 669 13.33 -17.36 12.10
N LYS A 670 12.66 -18.17 12.90
CA LYS A 670 11.60 -19.07 12.44
C LYS A 670 10.42 -18.34 11.78
N MET A 671 10.12 -17.14 12.25
CA MET A 671 9.03 -16.28 11.76
C MET A 671 9.51 -15.20 10.79
N LEU A 672 10.78 -15.29 10.35
CA LEU A 672 11.39 -14.27 9.50
C LEU A 672 10.67 -14.14 8.16
N ARG A 673 10.29 -12.93 7.80
CA ARG A 673 9.65 -12.57 6.53
C ARG A 673 10.62 -11.87 5.59
N THR A 674 11.53 -11.06 6.11
CA THR A 674 12.50 -10.30 5.32
C THR A 674 13.91 -10.62 5.74
N PHE A 675 14.71 -11.12 4.78
CA PHE A 675 16.11 -11.46 4.98
C PHE A 675 16.99 -10.79 3.93
N ILE A 676 17.89 -9.92 4.38
CA ILE A 676 18.83 -9.20 3.52
C ILE A 676 20.24 -9.44 4.00
N VAL A 677 21.09 -9.95 3.11
CA VAL A 677 22.53 -10.13 3.35
C VAL A 677 23.29 -9.14 2.49
N GLY A 678 23.93 -8.17 3.17
CA GLY A 678 24.62 -7.05 2.52
C GLY A 678 26.11 -7.30 2.32
N LEU A 679 26.81 -6.21 2.00
CA LEU A 679 28.26 -6.19 1.81
C LEU A 679 29.01 -6.62 3.07
N GLY A 680 30.02 -7.48 2.92
CA GLY A 680 30.86 -7.96 4.01
C GLY A 680 30.30 -9.14 4.80
N GLY A 681 29.06 -9.58 4.48
CA GLY A 681 28.50 -10.84 4.98
C GLY A 681 28.77 -11.98 4.01
N SER A 682 29.07 -13.17 4.49
CA SER A 682 29.29 -14.37 3.68
C SER A 682 28.70 -15.61 4.32
N LEU A 683 27.59 -16.09 3.75
CA LEU A 683 26.96 -17.34 4.18
C LEU A 683 27.57 -18.58 3.54
N GLY A 684 28.25 -18.42 2.40
CA GLY A 684 28.67 -19.52 1.57
C GLY A 684 27.52 -20.31 0.95
N LYS A 685 27.82 -21.33 0.13
CA LYS A 685 26.79 -22.15 -0.50
C LYS A 685 25.98 -22.97 0.49
N ASP A 686 26.64 -23.48 1.54
CA ASP A 686 26.00 -24.36 2.53
C ASP A 686 25.07 -23.58 3.46
N GLY A 687 25.45 -22.37 3.88
CA GLY A 687 24.55 -21.49 4.64
C GLY A 687 23.32 -21.08 3.83
N LEU A 688 23.50 -20.75 2.55
CA LEU A 688 22.37 -20.38 1.68
C LEU A 688 21.38 -21.54 1.44
N LYS A 689 21.84 -22.79 1.41
CA LYS A 689 20.97 -23.97 1.33
C LYS A 689 20.10 -24.16 2.56
N LEU A 690 20.58 -23.73 3.73
CA LEU A 690 19.84 -23.86 4.99
C LEU A 690 18.82 -22.74 5.22
N VAL A 691 18.92 -21.61 4.50
CA VAL A 691 18.00 -20.46 4.64
C VAL A 691 16.53 -20.90 4.51
N PRO A 692 16.10 -21.68 3.51
CA PRO A 692 14.70 -22.09 3.41
C PRO A 692 14.21 -22.95 4.59
N THR A 693 15.12 -23.74 5.17
CA THR A 693 14.80 -24.58 6.33
C THR A 693 14.68 -23.79 7.63
N PHE A 694 15.52 -22.76 7.80
CA PHE A 694 15.53 -21.94 9.00
C PHE A 694 14.44 -20.86 8.98
N CYS A 695 14.10 -20.37 7.79
CA CYS A 695 13.16 -19.27 7.55
C CYS A 695 12.05 -19.67 6.55
N PRO A 696 11.14 -20.59 6.91
CA PRO A 696 10.15 -21.13 5.96
C PRO A 696 9.08 -20.11 5.55
N TRP A 697 8.90 -19.02 6.30
CA TRP A 697 7.92 -17.98 6.06
C TRP A 697 8.44 -16.79 5.26
N LEU A 698 9.61 -16.93 4.65
CA LEU A 698 10.27 -15.84 3.96
C LEU A 698 9.45 -15.34 2.76
N GLU A 699 9.21 -14.03 2.75
CA GLU A 699 8.54 -13.28 1.69
C GLU A 699 9.56 -12.48 0.85
N THR A 700 10.62 -12.00 1.48
CA THR A 700 11.66 -11.19 0.84
C THR A 700 13.04 -11.75 1.12
N LEU A 701 13.79 -12.05 0.05
CA LEU A 701 15.19 -12.47 0.10
C LEU A 701 16.03 -11.60 -0.82
N ILE A 702 16.99 -10.86 -0.24
CA ILE A 702 17.91 -10.00 -0.98
C ILE A 702 19.34 -10.36 -0.61
N LEU A 703 20.11 -10.76 -1.61
CA LEU A 703 21.49 -11.19 -1.46
C LEU A 703 22.44 -10.28 -2.25
N TYR A 704 23.40 -9.68 -1.56
CA TYR A 704 24.48 -8.91 -2.18
C TYR A 704 25.82 -9.62 -2.01
N PHE A 705 26.58 -9.74 -3.09
CA PHE A 705 27.96 -10.29 -3.07
C PHE A 705 28.08 -11.71 -2.49
N GLN A 706 27.00 -12.50 -2.53
CA GLN A 706 27.03 -13.89 -2.07
C GLN A 706 27.47 -14.84 -3.18
N VAL A 707 28.01 -16.01 -2.80
CA VAL A 707 28.32 -17.09 -3.73
C VAL A 707 27.07 -17.91 -3.99
N VAL A 708 26.49 -17.76 -5.16
CA VAL A 708 25.25 -18.43 -5.57
C VAL A 708 25.52 -19.50 -6.64
N SER A 709 24.60 -20.46 -6.73
CA SER A 709 24.60 -21.51 -7.79
C SER A 709 23.16 -21.90 -8.13
N ASP A 710 22.96 -22.51 -9.27
CA ASP A 710 21.66 -23.01 -9.71
C ASP A 710 20.98 -23.89 -8.67
N SER A 711 21.73 -24.78 -8.01
CA SER A 711 21.16 -25.66 -6.99
C SER A 711 20.64 -24.91 -5.77
N VAL A 712 21.30 -23.83 -5.35
CA VAL A 712 20.88 -22.99 -4.23
C VAL A 712 19.62 -22.23 -4.58
N VAL A 713 19.62 -21.56 -5.74
CA VAL A 713 18.46 -20.73 -6.14
C VAL A 713 17.24 -21.59 -6.44
N ARG A 714 17.44 -22.76 -7.05
CA ARG A 714 16.34 -23.71 -7.26
C ARG A 714 15.74 -24.18 -5.95
N ASN A 715 16.57 -24.57 -4.96
CA ASN A 715 16.10 -24.95 -3.64
C ASN A 715 15.29 -23.82 -2.96
N ILE A 716 15.74 -22.57 -3.07
CA ILE A 716 15.03 -21.40 -2.57
C ILE A 716 13.62 -21.27 -3.21
N LEU A 717 13.54 -21.31 -4.55
CA LEU A 717 12.28 -21.16 -5.29
C LEU A 717 11.32 -22.34 -5.07
N GLU A 718 11.83 -23.55 -4.92
CA GLU A 718 11.03 -24.76 -4.70
C GLU A 718 10.49 -24.85 -3.28
N THR A 719 11.25 -24.36 -2.28
CA THR A 719 10.88 -24.50 -0.88
C THR A 719 10.10 -23.30 -0.34
N LEU A 720 10.50 -22.07 -0.69
CA LEU A 720 9.87 -20.84 -0.18
C LEU A 720 8.63 -20.46 -0.99
N LYS A 721 7.49 -21.08 -0.69
CA LYS A 721 6.24 -20.86 -1.42
C LYS A 721 5.62 -19.47 -1.20
N ASN A 722 6.04 -18.76 -0.15
CA ASN A 722 5.55 -17.40 0.15
C ASN A 722 6.44 -16.30 -0.43
N LEU A 723 7.52 -16.65 -1.13
CA LEU A 723 8.49 -15.68 -1.64
C LEU A 723 7.86 -14.74 -2.67
N GLN A 724 7.89 -13.45 -2.38
CA GLN A 724 7.38 -12.37 -3.21
C GLN A 724 8.51 -11.55 -3.84
N VAL A 725 9.63 -11.42 -3.15
CA VAL A 725 10.79 -10.63 -3.59
C VAL A 725 12.04 -11.50 -3.59
N LEU A 726 12.68 -11.65 -4.74
CA LEU A 726 13.99 -12.25 -4.89
C LEU A 726 14.93 -11.26 -5.58
N ALA A 727 16.01 -10.88 -4.89
CA ALA A 727 17.04 -10.04 -5.47
C ALA A 727 18.43 -10.66 -5.26
N LEU A 728 19.13 -10.90 -6.37
CA LEU A 728 20.48 -11.40 -6.41
C LEU A 728 21.34 -10.33 -7.09
N CYS A 729 22.05 -9.54 -6.24
CA CYS A 729 22.76 -8.37 -6.69
C CYS A 729 24.27 -8.53 -6.56
N TYR A 730 24.97 -8.48 -7.69
CA TYR A 730 26.44 -8.60 -7.75
C TYR A 730 26.98 -9.86 -7.07
N CYS A 731 26.19 -10.95 -7.07
CA CYS A 731 26.59 -12.22 -6.50
C CYS A 731 27.64 -12.90 -7.37
N PHE A 732 28.46 -13.75 -6.74
CA PHE A 732 29.50 -14.54 -7.41
C PHE A 732 28.92 -15.88 -7.89
N GLY A 733 29.16 -16.21 -9.13
CA GLY A 733 28.61 -17.37 -9.82
C GLY A 733 27.63 -16.94 -10.90
N GLU A 734 27.47 -17.78 -11.90
CA GLU A 734 26.47 -17.59 -12.95
C GLU A 734 25.25 -18.46 -12.69
N ILE A 735 24.10 -17.88 -12.93
CA ILE A 735 22.82 -18.54 -12.81
C ILE A 735 22.29 -18.83 -14.20
N SER A 736 21.99 -20.09 -14.45
CA SER A 736 21.39 -20.53 -15.71
C SER A 736 19.87 -20.33 -15.69
N SER A 737 19.28 -20.24 -16.87
CA SER A 737 17.83 -20.17 -17.08
C SER A 737 17.06 -21.37 -16.53
N LEU A 738 17.72 -22.50 -16.39
CA LEU A 738 17.11 -23.75 -15.91
C LEU A 738 16.51 -23.65 -14.51
N ILE A 739 16.96 -22.69 -13.69
CA ILE A 739 16.38 -22.44 -12.37
C ILE A 739 14.95 -21.90 -12.43
N PHE A 740 14.59 -21.19 -13.50
CA PHE A 740 13.27 -20.60 -13.67
C PHE A 740 12.24 -21.54 -14.32
N GLN A 741 12.58 -22.82 -14.49
CA GLN A 741 11.62 -23.85 -14.90
C GLN A 741 10.62 -24.17 -13.80
N SER A 742 10.97 -23.91 -12.53
CA SER A 742 10.05 -24.06 -11.41
C SER A 742 9.08 -22.88 -11.36
N SER A 743 7.78 -23.17 -11.20
CA SER A 743 6.74 -22.16 -11.10
C SER A 743 6.82 -21.39 -9.78
N ALA A 744 6.91 -20.07 -9.85
CA ALA A 744 6.92 -19.16 -8.70
C ALA A 744 5.80 -18.10 -8.83
N PRO A 745 4.51 -18.50 -8.69
CA PRO A 745 3.38 -17.62 -8.98
C PRO A 745 3.20 -16.45 -7.99
N ARG A 746 3.80 -16.54 -6.81
CA ARG A 746 3.74 -15.47 -5.81
C ARG A 746 4.84 -14.41 -5.98
N LEU A 747 5.84 -14.68 -6.81
CA LEU A 747 6.94 -13.74 -7.02
C LEU A 747 6.42 -12.48 -7.72
N ARG A 748 6.66 -11.31 -7.10
CA ARG A 748 6.27 -9.98 -7.54
C ARG A 748 7.45 -9.14 -8.01
N LYS A 749 8.60 -9.31 -7.35
CA LYS A 749 9.81 -8.54 -7.61
C LYS A 749 10.97 -9.47 -7.87
N LEU A 750 11.63 -9.31 -9.01
CA LEU A 750 12.83 -10.08 -9.37
C LEU A 750 13.93 -9.12 -9.79
N LYS A 751 15.09 -9.22 -9.10
CA LYS A 751 16.31 -8.48 -9.45
C LYS A 751 17.45 -9.46 -9.68
N LEU A 752 17.99 -9.46 -10.90
CA LEU A 752 19.15 -10.25 -11.31
C LEU A 752 20.24 -9.30 -11.81
N GLU A 753 21.05 -8.81 -10.87
CA GLU A 753 22.04 -7.80 -11.15
C GLU A 753 23.44 -8.43 -11.23
N ARG A 754 24.00 -8.54 -12.44
CA ARG A 754 25.32 -9.11 -12.74
C ARG A 754 25.49 -10.60 -12.39
N VAL A 755 24.41 -11.36 -12.31
CA VAL A 755 24.44 -12.81 -11.96
C VAL A 755 23.96 -13.72 -13.10
N SER A 756 23.33 -13.16 -14.12
CA SER A 756 22.77 -13.90 -15.28
C SER A 756 23.26 -13.31 -16.60
N THR A 757 24.58 -13.17 -16.75
CA THR A 757 25.21 -12.49 -17.89
C THR A 757 24.97 -13.20 -19.22
N GLN A 758 24.67 -14.50 -19.18
CA GLN A 758 24.42 -15.35 -20.35
C GLN A 758 22.94 -15.48 -20.70
N MET A 759 22.03 -14.80 -19.97
CA MET A 759 20.58 -14.87 -20.23
C MET A 759 20.25 -14.48 -21.68
N THR A 760 19.45 -15.31 -22.33
CA THR A 760 18.95 -15.12 -23.70
C THR A 760 17.48 -14.69 -23.70
N ASN A 761 16.95 -14.34 -24.89
CA ASN A 761 15.53 -14.03 -25.04
C ASN A 761 14.63 -15.24 -24.73
N ASP A 762 15.07 -16.46 -25.10
CA ASP A 762 14.34 -17.70 -24.79
C ASP A 762 14.25 -17.95 -23.28
N ASP A 763 15.34 -17.67 -22.56
CA ASP A 763 15.38 -17.78 -21.10
C ASP A 763 14.39 -16.81 -20.46
N LEU A 764 14.32 -15.60 -20.99
CA LEU A 764 13.37 -14.58 -20.54
C LEU A 764 11.92 -15.01 -20.82
N LEU A 765 11.66 -15.68 -21.93
CA LEU A 765 10.37 -16.26 -22.27
C LEU A 765 9.95 -17.35 -21.27
N ILE A 766 10.87 -18.26 -20.90
CA ILE A 766 10.64 -19.30 -19.89
C ILE A 766 10.33 -18.64 -18.54
N LEU A 767 11.10 -17.63 -18.13
CA LEU A 767 10.88 -16.88 -16.92
C LEU A 767 9.48 -16.24 -16.89
N SER A 768 9.04 -15.67 -18.03
CA SER A 768 7.73 -15.02 -18.11
C SER A 768 6.55 -15.99 -17.96
N ARG A 769 6.74 -17.26 -18.32
CA ARG A 769 5.73 -18.30 -18.16
C ARG A 769 5.61 -18.79 -16.72
N ASN A 770 6.72 -18.87 -16.01
CA ASN A 770 6.79 -19.45 -14.66
C ASN A 770 6.63 -18.41 -13.54
N CYS A 771 6.96 -17.13 -13.80
CA CYS A 771 6.82 -16.00 -12.86
C CYS A 771 5.83 -14.97 -13.43
N MET A 772 4.58 -15.36 -13.65
CA MET A 772 3.58 -14.57 -14.39
C MET A 772 3.17 -13.25 -13.71
N ASN A 773 3.36 -13.14 -12.41
CA ASN A 773 2.80 -12.04 -11.59
C ASN A 773 3.86 -11.00 -11.20
N LEU A 774 4.98 -10.91 -11.94
CA LEU A 774 5.98 -9.89 -11.67
C LEU A 774 5.41 -8.49 -11.93
N THR A 775 5.63 -7.62 -10.94
CA THR A 775 5.35 -6.18 -11.00
C THR A 775 6.63 -5.35 -11.11
N GLU A 776 7.76 -5.89 -10.67
CA GLU A 776 9.07 -5.23 -10.77
C GLU A 776 10.11 -6.21 -11.34
N LEU A 777 10.82 -5.79 -12.38
CA LEU A 777 11.90 -6.54 -13.01
C LEU A 777 13.15 -5.67 -13.15
N SER A 778 14.27 -6.13 -12.57
CA SER A 778 15.59 -5.50 -12.74
C SER A 778 16.58 -6.52 -13.31
N LEU A 779 17.10 -6.24 -14.50
CA LEU A 779 18.15 -7.00 -15.15
C LEU A 779 19.36 -6.11 -15.40
N VAL A 780 20.52 -6.51 -14.88
CA VAL A 780 21.77 -5.75 -15.08
C VAL A 780 22.87 -6.67 -15.60
N GLY A 781 23.45 -6.30 -16.73
CA GLY A 781 24.58 -7.03 -17.30
C GLY A 781 24.23 -8.24 -18.19
N CYS A 782 22.99 -8.40 -18.60
CA CYS A 782 22.51 -9.49 -19.46
C CYS A 782 22.84 -9.21 -20.94
N LYS A 783 24.10 -9.38 -21.34
CA LYS A 783 24.63 -8.93 -22.64
C LYS A 783 24.09 -9.66 -23.87
N ARG A 784 23.46 -10.83 -23.71
CA ARG A 784 22.90 -11.61 -24.83
C ARG A 784 21.46 -11.27 -25.15
N LEU A 785 20.83 -10.40 -24.38
CA LEU A 785 19.51 -9.87 -24.71
C LEU A 785 19.61 -8.93 -25.91
N ASN A 786 18.60 -8.97 -26.77
CA ASN A 786 18.49 -8.08 -27.92
C ASN A 786 17.13 -7.35 -27.90
N SER A 787 16.75 -6.67 -28.98
CA SER A 787 15.48 -5.91 -29.04
C SER A 787 14.22 -6.78 -28.91
N GLU A 788 14.28 -8.09 -29.17
CA GLU A 788 13.16 -9.01 -28.97
C GLU A 788 12.86 -9.23 -27.48
N SER A 789 13.86 -9.02 -26.60
CA SER A 789 13.67 -9.11 -25.16
C SER A 789 12.60 -8.14 -24.65
N GLN A 790 12.52 -6.94 -25.22
CA GLN A 790 11.53 -5.93 -24.82
C GLN A 790 10.10 -6.36 -25.22
N ASP A 791 9.97 -7.02 -26.37
CA ASP A 791 8.68 -7.60 -26.78
C ASP A 791 8.29 -8.78 -25.87
N THR A 792 9.25 -9.64 -25.54
CA THR A 792 9.04 -10.72 -24.55
C THR A 792 8.62 -10.17 -23.19
N ILE A 793 9.23 -9.09 -22.72
CA ILE A 793 8.88 -8.43 -21.44
C ILE A 793 7.45 -7.89 -21.48
N SER A 794 7.09 -7.16 -22.56
CA SER A 794 5.78 -6.53 -22.66
C SER A 794 4.63 -7.55 -22.77
N ASN A 795 4.85 -8.64 -23.48
CA ASN A 795 3.88 -9.73 -23.63
C ASN A 795 3.85 -10.63 -22.37
N GLY A 796 5.00 -10.81 -21.73
CA GLY A 796 5.17 -11.65 -20.56
C GLY A 796 4.60 -11.05 -19.28
N TRP A 797 4.75 -9.73 -19.11
CA TRP A 797 4.34 -9.02 -17.89
C TRP A 797 3.64 -7.68 -18.21
N PRO A 798 2.45 -7.72 -18.77
CA PRO A 798 1.75 -6.50 -19.17
C PRO A 798 1.37 -5.62 -17.97
N GLY A 799 1.35 -6.17 -16.76
CA GLY A 799 1.10 -5.46 -15.49
C GLY A 799 2.35 -4.94 -14.78
N LEU A 800 3.49 -4.88 -15.46
CA LEU A 800 4.75 -4.42 -14.89
C LEU A 800 4.64 -2.93 -14.48
N ILE A 801 5.05 -2.63 -13.25
CA ILE A 801 5.06 -1.28 -12.66
C ILE A 801 6.46 -0.66 -12.76
N SER A 802 7.51 -1.45 -12.56
CA SER A 802 8.89 -0.98 -12.62
C SER A 802 9.75 -1.89 -13.48
N LEU A 803 10.46 -1.30 -14.44
CA LEU A 803 11.42 -2.00 -15.31
C LEU A 803 12.79 -1.32 -15.26
N HIS A 804 13.81 -2.09 -14.90
CA HIS A 804 15.20 -1.66 -14.94
C HIS A 804 16.02 -2.59 -15.84
N LEU A 805 16.51 -2.05 -16.96
CA LEU A 805 17.47 -2.72 -17.85
C LEU A 805 18.74 -1.88 -17.90
N GLU A 806 19.86 -2.42 -17.42
CA GLU A 806 21.14 -1.73 -17.44
C GLU A 806 22.23 -2.67 -17.97
N ASP A 807 23.00 -2.19 -18.96
CA ASP A 807 24.06 -2.99 -19.60
C ASP A 807 23.51 -4.36 -20.13
N CYS A 808 22.32 -4.31 -20.75
CA CYS A 808 21.59 -5.48 -21.25
C CYS A 808 21.59 -5.48 -22.77
N GLY A 809 22.68 -5.90 -23.37
CA GLY A 809 22.78 -6.08 -24.82
C GLY A 809 22.38 -4.84 -25.63
N GLU A 810 21.70 -5.05 -26.74
CA GLU A 810 21.29 -3.97 -27.64
C GLU A 810 19.80 -3.63 -27.47
N VAL A 811 19.51 -2.49 -26.87
CA VAL A 811 18.16 -1.93 -26.77
C VAL A 811 17.98 -0.92 -27.91
N THR A 812 17.12 -1.25 -28.87
CA THR A 812 16.83 -0.39 -30.00
C THR A 812 15.55 0.43 -29.80
N ALA A 813 15.40 1.51 -30.58
CA ALA A 813 14.18 2.30 -30.56
C ALA A 813 12.93 1.49 -30.93
N GLN A 814 13.06 0.49 -31.78
CA GLN A 814 11.97 -0.43 -32.14
C GLN A 814 11.59 -1.33 -30.98
N GLY A 815 12.55 -2.00 -30.31
CA GLY A 815 12.31 -2.86 -29.17
C GLY A 815 11.67 -2.10 -28.01
N VAL A 816 12.15 -0.89 -27.74
CA VAL A 816 11.58 -0.04 -26.68
C VAL A 816 10.15 0.42 -26.99
N THR A 817 9.77 0.50 -28.28
CA THR A 817 8.38 0.79 -28.66
C THR A 817 7.44 -0.30 -28.17
N SER A 818 7.87 -1.59 -28.12
CA SER A 818 7.09 -2.69 -27.56
C SER A 818 6.77 -2.50 -26.08
N LEU A 819 7.69 -1.89 -25.30
CA LEU A 819 7.47 -1.62 -23.88
C LEU A 819 6.30 -0.65 -23.62
N MET A 820 5.86 0.12 -24.62
CA MET A 820 4.67 0.96 -24.49
C MET A 820 3.38 0.16 -24.28
N ASN A 821 3.42 -1.16 -24.49
CA ASN A 821 2.31 -2.08 -24.16
C ASN A 821 2.24 -2.37 -22.66
N CYS A 822 3.29 -2.09 -21.87
CA CYS A 822 3.25 -2.10 -20.42
C CYS A 822 2.67 -0.78 -19.90
N GLN A 823 1.37 -0.54 -20.14
CA GLN A 823 0.72 0.73 -19.80
C GLN A 823 0.71 1.05 -18.29
N ALA A 824 0.92 0.05 -17.44
CA ALA A 824 0.98 0.21 -15.97
C ALA A 824 2.34 0.69 -15.45
N LEU A 825 3.34 0.89 -16.33
CA LEU A 825 4.67 1.32 -15.90
C LEU A 825 4.62 2.70 -15.24
N GLU A 826 5.22 2.75 -14.05
CA GLU A 826 5.48 3.95 -13.26
C GLU A 826 6.95 4.36 -13.34
N ASP A 827 7.85 3.37 -13.33
CA ASP A 827 9.30 3.56 -13.37
C ASP A 827 9.91 2.80 -14.54
N LEU A 828 10.61 3.51 -15.43
CA LEU A 828 11.33 2.95 -16.56
C LEU A 828 12.78 3.40 -16.55
N LEU A 829 13.70 2.47 -16.37
CA LEU A 829 15.14 2.73 -16.38
C LEU A 829 15.81 1.87 -17.45
N LEU A 830 16.31 2.54 -18.49
CA LEU A 830 17.03 1.93 -19.63
C LEU A 830 18.38 2.60 -19.77
N ARG A 831 19.44 2.02 -19.19
CA ARG A 831 20.77 2.62 -19.12
C ARG A 831 21.85 1.71 -19.70
N HIS A 832 22.84 2.33 -20.34
CA HIS A 832 24.03 1.67 -20.86
C HIS A 832 23.71 0.51 -21.84
N ASN A 833 22.66 0.67 -22.66
CA ASN A 833 22.14 -0.41 -23.54
C ASN A 833 22.44 -0.16 -25.04
N GLY A 834 23.43 0.62 -25.36
CA GLY A 834 23.80 0.89 -26.77
C GLY A 834 23.85 2.38 -27.15
N LEU A 835 23.41 2.71 -28.37
CA LEU A 835 23.48 4.08 -28.90
C LEU A 835 22.52 5.07 -28.22
N GLY A 836 21.55 4.58 -27.46
CA GLY A 836 20.53 5.36 -26.82
C GLY A 836 19.23 5.44 -27.60
N ILE A 837 18.27 6.18 -27.07
CA ILE A 837 16.89 6.25 -27.55
C ILE A 837 16.59 7.68 -28.01
N ASP A 838 15.77 7.80 -29.07
CA ASP A 838 15.26 9.09 -29.55
C ASP A 838 14.54 9.83 -28.42
N ARG A 839 14.84 11.12 -28.24
CA ARG A 839 14.21 11.99 -27.24
C ARG A 839 12.67 12.05 -27.37
N ASN A 840 12.13 11.89 -28.59
CA ASN A 840 10.70 11.83 -28.83
C ASN A 840 10.04 10.60 -28.19
N PHE A 841 10.83 9.60 -27.80
CA PHE A 841 10.32 8.43 -27.07
C PHE A 841 9.61 8.84 -25.79
N ILE A 842 10.16 9.80 -25.02
CA ILE A 842 9.57 10.24 -23.74
C ILE A 842 8.19 10.82 -23.96
N ILE A 843 8.00 11.63 -25.01
CA ILE A 843 6.69 12.21 -25.34
C ILE A 843 5.69 11.11 -25.71
N ARG A 844 6.11 10.14 -26.52
CA ARG A 844 5.27 9.00 -26.90
C ARG A 844 4.93 8.09 -25.70
N ALA A 845 5.91 7.85 -24.82
CA ALA A 845 5.72 7.05 -23.63
C ALA A 845 4.72 7.73 -22.66
N ALA A 846 4.85 9.02 -22.42
CA ALA A 846 3.97 9.79 -21.56
C ALA A 846 2.50 9.71 -22.00
N SER A 847 2.23 9.70 -23.33
CA SER A 847 0.87 9.58 -23.86
C SER A 847 0.28 8.18 -23.74
N ARG A 848 1.12 7.13 -23.70
CA ARG A 848 0.69 5.72 -23.66
C ARG A 848 0.76 5.07 -22.29
N MET A 849 1.59 5.61 -21.40
CA MET A 849 1.82 5.12 -20.03
C MET A 849 1.42 6.22 -19.04
N PRO A 850 0.14 6.38 -18.74
CA PRO A 850 -0.37 7.53 -17.98
C PRO A 850 0.10 7.58 -16.53
N LEU A 851 0.64 6.48 -15.99
CA LEU A 851 1.19 6.41 -14.62
C LEU A 851 2.72 6.60 -14.58
N LEU A 852 3.38 6.80 -15.73
CA LEU A 852 4.83 6.91 -15.80
C LEU A 852 5.32 8.14 -15.05
N ARG A 853 6.13 7.91 -14.01
CA ARG A 853 6.67 8.96 -13.11
C ARG A 853 8.16 9.15 -13.26
N LYS A 854 8.90 8.06 -13.42
CA LYS A 854 10.34 8.04 -13.48
C LYS A 854 10.81 7.44 -14.78
N VAL A 855 11.61 8.19 -15.50
CA VAL A 855 12.22 7.72 -16.75
C VAL A 855 13.70 8.04 -16.73
N ALA A 856 14.54 7.02 -16.84
CA ALA A 856 15.97 7.20 -17.08
C ALA A 856 16.33 6.42 -18.35
N VAL A 857 16.72 7.13 -19.41
CA VAL A 857 17.03 6.52 -20.70
C VAL A 857 18.30 7.11 -21.28
N ASP A 858 19.01 6.30 -22.05
CA ASP A 858 20.09 6.79 -22.88
C ASP A 858 19.50 7.48 -24.11
N VAL A 859 19.86 8.72 -24.34
CA VAL A 859 19.34 9.51 -25.48
C VAL A 859 20.44 9.72 -26.50
N CYS A 860 20.26 9.22 -27.72
CA CYS A 860 21.26 9.28 -28.80
C CYS A 860 21.36 10.66 -29.48
N ASP A 861 20.28 11.42 -29.51
CA ASP A 861 20.20 12.72 -30.21
C ASP A 861 20.62 13.92 -29.35
N ALA A 862 21.13 13.66 -28.15
CA ALA A 862 21.56 14.73 -27.27
C ALA A 862 22.83 15.43 -27.77
N LYS A 863 22.69 16.63 -28.33
CA LYS A 863 23.82 17.54 -28.60
C LYS A 863 24.17 18.33 -27.33
N ASP A 864 25.43 18.77 -27.24
CA ASP A 864 25.88 19.64 -26.14
C ASP A 864 25.07 20.95 -26.15
N GLY A 865 24.27 21.18 -25.15
CA GLY A 865 23.43 22.36 -25.00
C GLY A 865 21.92 22.18 -25.23
N ASP A 866 21.49 21.10 -25.91
CA ASP A 866 20.10 20.95 -26.39
C ASP A 866 19.17 20.18 -25.41
N PHE A 867 19.51 20.15 -24.15
CA PHE A 867 18.54 19.62 -23.16
C PHE A 867 17.60 20.72 -22.64
N ASP A 868 16.95 21.38 -23.54
CA ASP A 868 15.67 21.97 -23.20
C ASP A 868 14.66 20.80 -23.09
N LEU A 869 13.91 20.79 -22.01
CA LEU A 869 12.75 19.90 -21.91
C LEU A 869 12.01 20.01 -23.24
N PRO A 870 11.67 18.87 -23.88
CA PRO A 870 10.69 18.94 -24.92
C PRO A 870 9.52 19.70 -24.31
N ASP A 871 9.05 20.77 -24.98
CA ASP A 871 7.82 21.45 -24.60
C ASP A 871 6.75 20.38 -24.61
N PHE A 872 6.53 19.78 -23.43
CA PHE A 872 5.38 18.90 -23.23
C PHE A 872 4.18 19.82 -23.32
N PRO A 873 3.38 19.73 -24.38
CA PRO A 873 2.21 20.58 -24.52
C PRO A 873 1.26 20.43 -23.32
N ASP A 874 1.43 19.34 -22.53
CA ASP A 874 0.69 19.04 -21.34
C ASP A 874 1.63 18.63 -20.21
N ARG A 875 1.84 19.56 -19.34
CA ARG A 875 2.65 19.43 -18.11
C ARG A 875 2.06 18.46 -17.08
N ASN A 876 0.93 17.80 -17.39
CA ASN A 876 0.15 17.03 -16.43
C ASN A 876 0.50 15.54 -16.38
N PHE A 877 1.28 15.00 -17.32
CA PHE A 877 1.49 13.56 -17.43
C PHE A 877 2.78 13.01 -16.85
N LEU A 878 3.81 13.82 -16.72
CA LEU A 878 5.10 13.37 -16.17
C LEU A 878 5.43 14.20 -14.94
N HIS A 879 5.28 13.59 -13.79
CA HIS A 879 5.56 14.26 -12.52
C HIS A 879 7.05 14.39 -12.25
N ILE A 880 7.86 13.41 -12.65
CA ILE A 880 9.32 13.44 -12.52
C ILE A 880 9.90 12.82 -13.78
N VAL A 881 10.59 13.63 -14.59
CA VAL A 881 11.36 13.12 -15.73
C VAL A 881 12.84 13.24 -15.37
N LYS A 882 13.51 12.11 -15.33
CA LYS A 882 14.96 12.05 -15.14
C LYS A 882 15.57 11.47 -16.40
N ILE A 883 16.29 12.29 -17.14
CA ILE A 883 16.89 11.93 -18.41
C ILE A 883 18.39 11.74 -18.21
N ALA A 884 18.88 10.56 -18.53
CA ALA A 884 20.31 10.30 -18.56
C ALA A 884 20.89 10.75 -19.89
N ARG A 885 21.97 11.51 -19.83
CA ARG A 885 22.72 11.95 -20.99
C ARG A 885 23.88 11.01 -21.28
N CYS A 886 23.91 10.44 -22.49
CA CYS A 886 25.07 9.70 -23.00
C CYS A 886 26.09 10.64 -23.65
N ASN A 887 27.29 10.73 -23.09
CA ASN A 887 28.45 11.24 -23.84
C ASN A 887 29.19 10.06 -24.48
N LEU A 888 29.08 9.91 -25.80
CA LEU A 888 29.84 8.95 -26.58
C LEU A 888 31.33 9.37 -26.61
N LYS A 889 32.09 9.01 -25.58
CA LYS A 889 33.55 9.04 -25.68
C LYS A 889 34.01 7.79 -26.42
N ARG A 890 34.47 7.95 -27.65
CA ARG A 890 35.23 6.90 -28.35
C ARG A 890 36.49 6.61 -27.55
N ARG A 891 36.53 5.48 -26.82
CA ARG A 891 37.82 4.92 -26.38
C ARG A 891 38.56 4.44 -27.63
N THR A 892 39.51 5.19 -28.08
CA THR A 892 40.60 4.71 -28.95
C THR A 892 41.47 3.79 -28.08
N LEU A 893 41.11 2.51 -27.96
CA LEU A 893 42.07 1.51 -27.52
C LEU A 893 43.08 1.36 -28.65
N GLY A 894 44.38 1.48 -28.33
CA GLY A 894 45.45 1.40 -29.29
C GLY A 894 45.34 0.18 -30.20
N SER A 895 45.51 0.47 -31.45
CA SER A 895 45.81 -0.35 -32.61
C SER A 895 45.87 -1.86 -32.40
N THR A 896 44.71 -2.54 -32.51
CA THR A 896 44.65 -3.87 -33.11
C THR A 896 43.41 -3.96 -33.96
N LYS A 897 43.63 -4.33 -35.21
CA LYS A 897 42.64 -4.49 -36.29
C LYS A 897 41.60 -5.49 -35.87
N SER A 898 40.40 -5.09 -35.59
CA SER A 898 39.12 -5.77 -35.90
C SER A 898 38.01 -5.26 -34.95
N GLY A 899 36.93 -4.77 -35.54
CA GLY A 899 35.64 -4.62 -34.91
C GLY A 899 35.57 -3.53 -33.81
N THR A 900 35.25 -2.31 -34.16
CA THR A 900 34.99 -1.20 -33.22
C THR A 900 33.65 -1.44 -32.51
N CYS A 901 33.66 -2.20 -31.42
CA CYS A 901 32.55 -2.18 -30.46
C CYS A 901 32.69 -0.92 -29.60
N THR A 902 32.03 0.16 -29.99
CA THR A 902 31.96 1.40 -29.21
C THR A 902 30.91 1.20 -28.12
N THR A 903 31.30 0.68 -26.94
CA THR A 903 30.44 0.75 -25.78
C THR A 903 30.26 2.20 -25.35
N PRO A 904 29.06 2.71 -25.22
CA PRO A 904 28.82 4.07 -24.74
C PRO A 904 29.32 4.20 -23.31
N VAL A 905 30.08 5.26 -23.05
CA VAL A 905 30.61 5.57 -21.73
C VAL A 905 29.87 6.78 -21.20
N HIS A 906 29.05 6.58 -20.19
CA HIS A 906 28.32 7.65 -19.55
C HIS A 906 29.22 8.37 -18.54
N ALA A 907 29.58 9.59 -18.87
CA ALA A 907 30.35 10.46 -17.98
C ALA A 907 29.44 11.25 -17.02
N GLU A 908 28.24 11.56 -17.47
CA GLU A 908 27.32 12.43 -16.75
C GLU A 908 25.87 11.95 -16.94
N THR A 909 25.08 12.03 -15.87
CA THR A 909 23.64 11.84 -15.91
C THR A 909 22.95 13.15 -15.53
N LEU A 910 22.18 13.71 -16.44
CA LEU A 910 21.31 14.85 -16.18
C LEU A 910 20.01 14.37 -15.57
N ILE A 911 19.72 14.83 -14.35
CA ILE A 911 18.47 14.56 -13.66
C ILE A 911 17.63 15.83 -13.71
N LEU A 912 16.47 15.74 -14.36
CA LEU A 912 15.45 16.78 -14.37
C LEU A 912 14.35 16.35 -13.38
N THR A 913 14.16 17.14 -12.34
CA THR A 913 13.10 16.91 -11.37
C THR A 913 12.11 18.04 -11.47
N TRP A 914 10.87 17.71 -11.78
CA TRP A 914 9.76 18.65 -11.81
C TRP A 914 9.02 18.55 -10.47
N ASP A 915 8.89 19.66 -9.75
CA ASP A 915 7.94 19.82 -8.66
C ASP A 915 6.81 20.76 -9.08
N SER A 916 5.81 20.95 -8.25
CA SER A 916 4.63 21.79 -8.55
C SER A 916 4.97 23.26 -8.80
N ARG A 917 6.19 23.70 -8.47
CA ARG A 917 6.63 25.10 -8.54
C ARG A 917 7.83 25.28 -9.45
N LYS A 918 8.72 24.30 -9.53
CA LYS A 918 10.07 24.48 -10.07
C LYS A 918 10.58 23.26 -10.83
N LEU A 919 11.24 23.51 -11.95
CA LEU A 919 12.09 22.53 -12.61
C LEU A 919 13.52 22.65 -12.05
N SER A 920 14.01 21.60 -11.43
CA SER A 920 15.39 21.51 -10.98
C SER A 920 16.21 20.63 -11.92
N ARG A 921 17.48 21.04 -12.15
CA ARG A 921 18.46 20.29 -12.94
C ARG A 921 19.59 19.86 -12.03
N THR A 922 19.88 18.57 -11.99
CA THR A 922 21.01 18.01 -11.23
C THR A 922 21.89 17.20 -12.17
N VAL A 923 23.18 17.46 -12.16
CA VAL A 923 24.17 16.70 -12.95
C VAL A 923 24.93 15.78 -12.00
N VAL A 924 24.80 14.47 -12.19
CA VAL A 924 25.57 13.46 -11.48
C VAL A 924 26.74 13.04 -12.36
N LYS A 925 27.96 13.28 -11.89
CA LYS A 925 29.17 12.78 -12.56
C LYS A 925 29.39 11.33 -12.14
N GLU A 926 29.36 10.43 -13.11
CA GLU A 926 29.68 9.03 -12.90
C GLU A 926 31.20 8.84 -13.03
N ARG A 927 31.83 8.29 -11.99
CA ARG A 927 33.22 7.82 -12.12
C ARG A 927 33.18 6.46 -12.84
N LEU A 928 33.93 6.38 -13.91
CA LEU A 928 34.17 5.19 -14.70
C LEU A 928 35.19 4.30 -13.99
#